data_96d0ff974b11688a4ff0521ce5aad842
#
_entry.id   96d0ff974b11688a4ff0521ce5aad842
#
_cell.length_a   1.000
_cell.length_b   1.000
_cell.length_c   1.000
_cell.angle_alpha   90.00
_cell.angle_beta   90.00
_cell.angle_gamma   90.00
#
_symmetry.space_group_name_H-M   'P 1'
#
loop_
_entity.id
_entity.type
_entity.pdbx_description
1 polymer ?
#
loop_
_entity_poly.entity_id
_entity_poly.type
_entity_poly.pdbx_seq_one_letter_code
_entity_poly.pdbx_strand_id
1 'polypeptide(L)'
;MKTTLFSLPNLSSGNITPVKPWEIKDWPKFPKTKDAFKDWVSADTTEGHFVSAYEGINPHGRVNKTNAPWKMHGLIADYDAVVTREEITEGLARRTRTGFKPMFAHRTVSGNCRVIWMFEEPISLLPGVMKEFLGLLIKETNAKNLFPGLDDNIQRPEQYYCWMPPAITFGETPIKVNAIHNLLGQAVERARKYRGEGEAAIPLDKVFERLQATYPGKWMGPFEVGARGPAFWNPESINPTAAIVTETGMVAFSQERSFYNWADLFGSNWVREFQEDQYGGAISSFWFDGKYYWRRDLEGKWRSTESGVAKQDIIGSFGLSGAPDQRGTLSQADEAMRRIRDSRIIDAPVPCLYDPREVLIQNGRRVLNISRLRIVQPSEGSHAWGENFPWIANFLDRALDPHDSLTFLMAWLKRFYCSALEGRLVPGQAVFIAGPVGKGKTLFGSRIVASLMGGGCDASDYLVNGSAFNAELFEVAVWNVDDSSSANSIESHKKFSQMIKKGVANTRHAYHRKFHDAQTVDWMGRIIDTLNDDPESIQAIPHTDGSILDKISLFKFKDHGIEFPSHADLEATLNQEIPHFAAWLVSWTPPAETKGSERYGVKSYHHPILLQESRSSSGSHEFSEFLDLYLKQYTKDHPDQTEWSGTATELLLGFQNDASLRDSVKMFIHGARALGRMLANLSSTDERLKRKIVRGTTIWKISLAREEY
;
A
#
# COMPACT_ATOMS: atom_id res chain seq x y z
N MET A 1 -2.11 33.29 -26.67
CA MET A 1 -2.76 33.49 -25.37
C MET A 1 -3.56 34.77 -25.40
N LYS A 2 -4.86 34.72 -25.12
CA LYS A 2 -5.71 35.91 -25.16
C LYS A 2 -6.10 36.27 -23.72
N THR A 3 -5.38 37.18 -23.13
CA THR A 3 -5.74 37.75 -21.83
C THR A 3 -6.33 39.13 -22.07
N THR A 4 -7.56 39.36 -21.62
CA THR A 4 -8.30 40.58 -21.91
C THR A 4 -8.70 41.26 -20.59
N LEU A 5 -8.25 42.46 -20.37
CA LEU A 5 -8.80 43.41 -19.39
C LEU A 5 -9.74 44.37 -20.13
N PHE A 6 -10.81 44.88 -19.52
CA PHE A 6 -11.73 45.81 -20.13
C PHE A 6 -11.31 47.25 -19.88
N SER A 7 -11.32 48.13 -20.87
CA SER A 7 -11.12 49.56 -20.72
C SER A 7 -12.35 50.35 -21.07
N LEU A 8 -12.53 51.49 -20.47
CA LEU A 8 -13.56 52.46 -20.74
C LEU A 8 -12.96 53.55 -21.65
N PRO A 9 -13.81 54.22 -22.45
CA PRO A 9 -13.34 55.32 -23.32
C PRO A 9 -12.73 56.45 -22.50
N ASN A 10 -11.84 57.17 -23.15
CA ASN A 10 -11.07 58.28 -22.64
C ASN A 10 -11.91 59.31 -21.87
N LEU A 11 -11.46 59.64 -20.67
CA LEU A 11 -11.85 60.81 -19.96
C LEU A 11 -10.76 61.83 -20.05
N SER A 12 -11.03 62.97 -20.68
CA SER A 12 -10.05 64.06 -20.82
C SER A 12 -9.56 64.52 -19.43
N SER A 13 -8.22 64.77 -19.36
CA SER A 13 -7.51 65.18 -18.16
C SER A 13 -8.07 66.47 -17.55
N GLY A 14 -8.80 66.42 -16.52
CA GLY A 14 -9.16 67.62 -15.82
C GLY A 14 -10.14 67.46 -14.68
N ASN A 15 -11.16 66.64 -14.80
CA ASN A 15 -12.11 66.33 -13.75
C ASN A 15 -12.64 64.90 -13.92
N ILE A 16 -12.00 63.99 -13.27
CA ILE A 16 -12.51 62.59 -13.21
C ILE A 16 -13.71 62.56 -12.25
N THR A 17 -14.88 62.82 -12.78
CA THR A 17 -16.12 62.44 -12.08
C THR A 17 -16.23 60.92 -12.27
N PRO A 18 -16.36 60.12 -11.20
CA PRO A 18 -16.49 58.68 -11.35
C PRO A 18 -17.78 58.38 -12.09
N VAL A 19 -17.69 57.95 -13.33
CA VAL A 19 -18.84 57.50 -14.13
C VAL A 19 -19.24 56.13 -13.58
N LYS A 20 -20.48 56.00 -13.18
CA LYS A 20 -21.01 54.73 -12.69
C LYS A 20 -21.01 53.73 -13.86
N PRO A 21 -20.54 52.49 -13.69
CA PRO A 21 -20.43 51.51 -14.76
C PRO A 21 -21.72 51.27 -15.56
N TRP A 22 -22.87 51.44 -14.93
CA TRP A 22 -24.17 51.26 -15.56
C TRP A 22 -24.61 52.48 -16.45
N GLU A 23 -23.90 53.59 -16.39
CA GLU A 23 -24.17 54.78 -17.20
C GLU A 23 -23.42 54.77 -18.53
N ILE A 24 -22.55 53.74 -18.73
CA ILE A 24 -21.75 53.62 -19.94
C ILE A 24 -22.50 52.75 -20.94
N LYS A 25 -22.87 53.36 -22.05
CA LYS A 25 -23.69 52.70 -23.09
C LYS A 25 -22.86 51.78 -23.99
N ASP A 26 -21.59 52.09 -24.25
CA ASP A 26 -20.68 51.31 -25.12
C ASP A 26 -19.38 51.04 -24.42
N TRP A 27 -19.10 49.75 -24.23
CA TRP A 27 -17.80 49.31 -23.70
C TRP A 27 -16.81 49.17 -24.84
N PRO A 28 -15.63 49.83 -24.82
CA PRO A 28 -14.65 49.71 -25.88
C PRO A 28 -14.06 48.30 -25.98
N LYS A 29 -13.74 47.92 -27.20
CA LYS A 29 -13.06 46.67 -27.50
C LYS A 29 -11.59 46.75 -27.07
N PHE A 30 -11.23 45.81 -26.22
CA PHE A 30 -9.88 45.68 -25.66
C PHE A 30 -8.81 45.25 -26.66
N PRO A 31 -7.52 45.53 -26.35
CA PRO A 31 -6.41 44.80 -26.89
C PRO A 31 -6.53 43.30 -26.53
N LYS A 32 -6.81 42.47 -27.53
CA LYS A 32 -7.07 41.02 -27.33
C LYS A 32 -5.79 40.16 -27.19
N THR A 33 -4.61 40.77 -27.33
CA THR A 33 -3.34 40.07 -27.25
C THR A 33 -2.47 40.70 -26.17
N LYS A 34 -1.55 39.91 -25.60
CA LYS A 34 -0.59 40.35 -24.60
C LYS A 34 0.25 41.52 -25.09
N ASP A 35 0.70 41.48 -26.36
CA ASP A 35 1.58 42.50 -26.93
C ASP A 35 0.81 43.79 -27.18
N ALA A 36 -0.41 43.71 -27.76
CA ALA A 36 -1.23 44.90 -27.94
C ALA A 36 -1.62 45.55 -26.59
N PHE A 37 -1.76 44.78 -25.51
CA PHE A 37 -2.00 45.32 -24.18
C PHE A 37 -0.71 45.96 -23.60
N LYS A 38 0.46 45.38 -23.83
CA LYS A 38 1.75 45.95 -23.43
C LYS A 38 1.98 47.31 -24.13
N ASP A 39 1.75 47.35 -25.41
CA ASP A 39 1.89 48.58 -26.20
C ASP A 39 0.92 49.65 -25.68
N TRP A 40 -0.31 49.30 -25.39
CA TRP A 40 -1.32 50.20 -24.89
C TRP A 40 -1.00 50.74 -23.47
N VAL A 41 -0.53 49.89 -22.52
CA VAL A 41 -0.12 50.36 -21.16
C VAL A 41 1.19 51.11 -21.12
N SER A 42 2.04 50.95 -22.14
CA SER A 42 3.33 51.63 -22.26
C SER A 42 3.22 52.93 -23.05
N ALA A 43 2.08 53.21 -23.68
CA ALA A 43 1.89 54.44 -24.46
C ALA A 43 1.98 55.66 -23.54
N ASP A 44 2.77 56.64 -24.01
CA ASP A 44 2.92 57.94 -23.33
C ASP A 44 1.73 58.83 -23.68
N THR A 45 0.58 58.56 -23.07
CA THR A 45 -0.64 59.33 -23.32
C THR A 45 -1.08 60.03 -22.04
N THR A 46 -1.66 61.22 -22.21
CA THR A 46 -2.27 62.02 -21.12
C THR A 46 -3.74 61.59 -20.85
N GLU A 47 -4.23 60.62 -21.59
CA GLU A 47 -5.60 60.18 -21.52
C GLU A 47 -5.75 59.00 -20.52
N GLY A 48 -6.67 59.17 -19.57
CA GLY A 48 -6.99 58.14 -18.56
C GLY A 48 -8.02 57.14 -19.10
N HIS A 49 -7.85 55.89 -18.73
CA HIS A 49 -8.79 54.80 -19.01
C HIS A 49 -9.29 54.17 -17.73
N PHE A 50 -10.49 53.59 -17.78
CA PHE A 50 -10.97 52.73 -16.67
C PHE A 50 -10.76 51.26 -17.02
N VAL A 51 -10.27 50.47 -16.07
CA VAL A 51 -10.01 49.04 -16.22
C VAL A 51 -10.73 48.26 -15.12
N SER A 52 -11.17 47.05 -15.42
CA SER A 52 -11.69 46.09 -14.44
C SER A 52 -11.02 44.74 -14.63
N ALA A 53 -10.88 43.98 -13.52
CA ALA A 53 -10.42 42.59 -13.55
C ALA A 53 -11.52 41.62 -14.00
N TYR A 54 -12.75 42.05 -14.09
CA TYR A 54 -13.92 41.20 -14.33
C TYR A 54 -14.63 41.58 -15.62
N GLU A 55 -15.14 40.56 -16.29
CA GLU A 55 -16.00 40.66 -17.46
C GLU A 55 -17.38 40.03 -17.17
N GLY A 56 -18.45 40.73 -17.45
CA GLY A 56 -19.79 40.17 -17.38
C GLY A 56 -20.07 39.24 -18.56
N ILE A 57 -20.83 38.18 -18.32
CA ILE A 57 -21.12 37.16 -19.37
C ILE A 57 -22.24 37.58 -20.32
N ASN A 58 -22.92 38.68 -20.01
CA ASN A 58 -23.96 39.18 -20.90
C ASN A 58 -23.40 39.86 -22.14
N PRO A 59 -24.22 40.04 -23.23
CA PRO A 59 -23.77 40.65 -24.49
C PRO A 59 -23.24 42.09 -24.37
N HIS A 60 -23.57 42.79 -23.31
CA HIS A 60 -23.16 44.15 -23.05
C HIS A 60 -21.92 44.30 -22.18
N GLY A 61 -21.33 43.16 -21.74
CA GLY A 61 -20.07 43.12 -20.95
C GLY A 61 -20.14 43.75 -19.57
N ARG A 62 -21.32 44.21 -19.12
CA ARG A 62 -21.48 44.85 -17.81
C ARG A 62 -21.31 43.87 -16.67
N VAL A 63 -20.52 44.23 -15.68
CA VAL A 63 -20.36 43.49 -14.45
C VAL A 63 -21.25 44.08 -13.37
N ASN A 64 -22.18 43.30 -12.86
CA ASN A 64 -22.96 43.64 -11.68
C ASN A 64 -23.31 42.36 -10.90
N LYS A 65 -23.88 42.51 -9.69
CA LYS A 65 -24.19 41.35 -8.81
C LYS A 65 -25.19 40.36 -9.42
N THR A 66 -25.95 40.77 -10.41
CA THR A 66 -26.97 39.93 -11.07
C THR A 66 -26.46 39.21 -12.31
N ASN A 67 -25.24 39.56 -12.80
CA ASN A 67 -24.65 38.99 -14.02
C ASN A 67 -23.56 37.94 -13.72
N ALA A 68 -23.71 37.22 -12.63
CA ALA A 68 -22.83 36.08 -12.34
C ALA A 68 -23.21 34.84 -13.20
N PRO A 69 -22.27 33.93 -13.50
CA PRO A 69 -20.87 33.99 -13.13
C PRO A 69 -20.12 35.08 -13.93
N TRP A 70 -19.08 35.62 -13.30
CA TRP A 70 -18.20 36.58 -13.97
C TRP A 70 -16.99 35.87 -14.55
N LYS A 71 -16.45 36.40 -15.64
CA LYS A 71 -15.10 36.04 -16.07
C LYS A 71 -14.09 36.95 -15.36
N MET A 72 -13.15 36.32 -14.66
CA MET A 72 -12.06 37.03 -14.00
C MET A 72 -10.78 36.83 -14.84
N HIS A 73 -10.15 37.93 -15.24
CA HIS A 73 -8.95 37.94 -16.09
C HIS A 73 -7.66 38.15 -15.31
N GLY A 74 -7.74 38.50 -14.05
CA GLY A 74 -6.61 38.79 -13.20
C GLY A 74 -7.00 39.39 -11.87
N LEU A 75 -6.03 39.95 -11.16
CA LEU A 75 -6.22 40.67 -9.92
C LEU A 75 -5.70 42.09 -10.08
N ILE A 76 -6.51 43.08 -9.69
CA ILE A 76 -6.11 44.49 -9.61
C ILE A 76 -6.12 44.86 -8.12
N ALA A 77 -4.94 45.15 -7.59
CA ALA A 77 -4.79 45.59 -6.21
C ALA A 77 -4.50 47.11 -6.18
N ASP A 78 -5.36 47.85 -5.53
CA ASP A 78 -5.23 49.29 -5.30
C ASP A 78 -4.74 49.52 -3.86
N TYR A 79 -3.74 50.37 -3.72
CA TYR A 79 -3.12 50.66 -2.41
C TYR A 79 -3.17 52.14 -2.13
N ASP A 80 -3.70 52.52 -1.00
CA ASP A 80 -3.68 53.92 -0.48
C ASP A 80 -2.29 54.29 0.04
N ALA A 81 -1.27 53.99 -0.76
CA ALA A 81 0.13 54.29 -0.43
C ALA A 81 0.69 55.25 -1.48
N VAL A 82 1.10 56.42 -1.03
CA VAL A 82 1.86 57.36 -1.87
C VAL A 82 3.29 56.85 -1.95
N VAL A 83 3.70 56.41 -3.15
CA VAL A 83 5.00 55.77 -3.41
C VAL A 83 5.63 56.34 -4.68
N THR A 84 6.95 56.31 -4.68
CA THR A 84 7.72 56.64 -5.91
C THR A 84 7.74 55.46 -6.89
N ARG A 85 8.16 55.68 -8.11
CA ARG A 85 8.33 54.64 -9.13
C ARG A 85 9.40 53.61 -8.71
N GLU A 86 10.45 54.10 -8.12
CA GLU A 86 11.57 53.30 -7.58
C GLU A 86 11.11 52.41 -6.46
N GLU A 87 10.34 52.92 -5.50
CA GLU A 87 9.76 52.17 -4.36
C GLU A 87 8.81 51.09 -4.84
N ILE A 88 8.02 51.33 -5.91
CA ILE A 88 7.18 50.29 -6.52
C ILE A 88 8.06 49.17 -7.05
N THR A 89 9.10 49.50 -7.83
CA THR A 89 9.98 48.49 -8.45
C THR A 89 10.70 47.64 -7.38
N GLU A 90 11.28 48.29 -6.38
CA GLU A 90 11.95 47.59 -5.27
C GLU A 90 10.99 46.72 -4.42
N GLY A 91 9.81 47.24 -4.10
CA GLY A 91 8.78 46.52 -3.35
C GLY A 91 8.32 45.25 -4.07
N LEU A 92 8.09 45.35 -5.38
CA LEU A 92 7.71 44.22 -6.20
C LEU A 92 8.83 43.17 -6.30
N ALA A 93 10.09 43.61 -6.45
CA ALA A 93 11.23 42.72 -6.54
C ALA A 93 11.45 41.88 -5.24
N ARG A 94 11.26 42.51 -4.10
CA ARG A 94 11.55 41.89 -2.78
C ARG A 94 10.40 41.05 -2.23
N ARG A 95 9.13 41.36 -2.53
CA ARG A 95 7.96 40.84 -1.81
C ARG A 95 7.06 39.92 -2.65
N THR A 96 7.32 39.78 -3.95
CA THR A 96 6.51 38.90 -4.81
C THR A 96 6.96 37.44 -4.73
N ARG A 97 5.99 36.52 -4.81
CA ARG A 97 6.26 35.09 -4.81
C ARG A 97 6.53 34.52 -6.20
N THR A 98 7.40 33.51 -6.28
CA THR A 98 7.65 32.80 -7.53
C THR A 98 6.35 32.14 -8.02
N GLY A 99 6.06 32.31 -9.32
CA GLY A 99 4.81 31.81 -9.94
C GLY A 99 3.60 32.75 -9.83
N PHE A 100 3.65 33.75 -8.94
CA PHE A 100 2.59 34.74 -8.74
C PHE A 100 3.14 36.16 -8.84
N LYS A 101 3.98 36.43 -9.83
CA LYS A 101 4.52 37.77 -10.08
C LYS A 101 3.49 38.65 -10.77
N PRO A 102 3.37 39.94 -10.37
CA PRO A 102 2.53 40.89 -11.09
C PRO A 102 3.14 41.19 -12.48
N MET A 103 2.27 41.54 -13.42
CA MET A 103 2.71 41.92 -14.73
C MET A 103 2.94 43.42 -14.87
N PHE A 104 2.08 44.20 -14.24
CA PHE A 104 2.10 45.65 -14.37
C PHE A 104 1.89 46.33 -13.01
N ALA A 105 2.45 47.53 -12.88
CA ALA A 105 2.14 48.45 -11.80
C ALA A 105 2.18 49.89 -12.31
N HIS A 106 1.43 50.80 -11.68
CA HIS A 106 1.51 52.24 -11.98
C HIS A 106 1.18 53.09 -10.75
N ARG A 107 1.55 54.37 -10.82
CA ARG A 107 1.03 55.39 -9.91
C ARG A 107 -0.30 55.90 -10.41
N THR A 108 -1.27 56.00 -9.51
CA THR A 108 -2.52 56.66 -9.81
C THR A 108 -2.38 58.19 -9.85
N VAL A 109 -3.38 58.91 -10.34
CA VAL A 109 -3.41 60.39 -10.34
C VAL A 109 -3.22 60.97 -8.95
N SER A 110 -3.71 60.33 -7.91
CA SER A 110 -3.54 60.68 -6.51
C SER A 110 -2.17 60.34 -5.92
N GLY A 111 -1.29 59.73 -6.70
CA GLY A 111 0.04 59.33 -6.29
C GLY A 111 0.09 57.94 -5.62
N ASN A 112 -1.02 57.24 -5.46
CA ASN A 112 -1.13 55.92 -4.90
C ASN A 112 -0.59 54.85 -5.84
N CYS A 113 -0.40 53.60 -5.34
CA CYS A 113 0.10 52.47 -6.11
C CYS A 113 -1.01 51.54 -6.51
N ARG A 114 -0.94 51.04 -7.75
CA ARG A 114 -1.80 49.98 -8.26
C ARG A 114 -1.00 48.90 -8.92
N VAL A 115 -1.30 47.63 -8.62
CA VAL A 115 -0.56 46.45 -9.09
C VAL A 115 -1.53 45.49 -9.77
N ILE A 116 -1.12 44.95 -10.92
CA ILE A 116 -1.95 44.05 -11.75
C ILE A 116 -1.27 42.71 -11.95
N TRP A 117 -1.96 41.63 -11.63
CA TRP A 117 -1.67 40.28 -12.03
C TRP A 117 -2.63 39.85 -13.13
N MET A 118 -2.13 39.22 -14.15
CA MET A 118 -2.95 38.68 -15.24
C MET A 118 -2.94 37.16 -15.19
N PHE A 119 -4.06 36.54 -15.53
CA PHE A 119 -4.14 35.09 -15.71
C PHE A 119 -3.84 34.71 -17.15
N GLU A 120 -3.29 33.54 -17.34
CA GLU A 120 -3.02 32.98 -18.67
C GLU A 120 -4.33 32.76 -19.44
N GLU A 121 -5.37 32.31 -18.75
CA GLU A 121 -6.74 32.23 -19.25
C GLU A 121 -7.72 32.77 -18.19
N PRO A 122 -8.82 33.42 -18.62
CA PRO A 122 -9.83 33.88 -17.68
C PRO A 122 -10.57 32.70 -17.05
N ILE A 123 -10.97 32.86 -15.80
CA ILE A 123 -11.77 31.87 -15.09
C ILE A 123 -13.21 32.36 -14.90
N SER A 124 -14.16 31.43 -14.93
CA SER A 124 -15.54 31.72 -14.52
C SER A 124 -15.67 31.64 -13.02
N LEU A 125 -16.17 32.69 -12.39
CA LEU A 125 -16.23 32.81 -10.94
C LEU A 125 -17.68 33.01 -10.48
N LEU A 126 -18.15 32.15 -9.59
CA LEU A 126 -19.46 32.23 -8.96
C LEU A 126 -19.43 33.11 -7.68
N PRO A 127 -20.48 33.86 -7.38
CA PRO A 127 -20.52 34.73 -6.19
C PRO A 127 -20.19 33.99 -4.89
N GLY A 128 -20.64 32.75 -4.75
CA GLY A 128 -20.47 31.96 -3.55
C GLY A 128 -19.06 31.43 -3.32
N VAL A 129 -18.23 31.37 -4.36
CA VAL A 129 -16.84 30.91 -4.30
C VAL A 129 -15.87 32.10 -4.30
N MET A 130 -16.30 33.25 -4.78
CA MET A 130 -15.49 34.43 -5.00
C MET A 130 -14.67 34.86 -3.77
N LYS A 131 -15.32 34.96 -2.61
CA LYS A 131 -14.67 35.41 -1.36
C LYS A 131 -13.49 34.52 -0.98
N GLU A 132 -13.70 33.19 -1.04
CA GLU A 132 -12.66 32.19 -0.71
C GLU A 132 -11.54 32.20 -1.75
N PHE A 133 -11.89 32.29 -3.03
CA PHE A 133 -10.91 32.35 -4.10
C PHE A 133 -10.03 33.61 -4.01
N LEU A 134 -10.63 34.78 -3.81
CA LEU A 134 -9.89 36.03 -3.65
C LEU A 134 -9.00 36.00 -2.40
N GLY A 135 -9.49 35.46 -1.29
CA GLY A 135 -8.69 35.29 -0.07
C GLY A 135 -7.43 34.43 -0.31
N LEU A 136 -7.55 33.34 -1.06
CA LEU A 136 -6.43 32.50 -1.47
C LEU A 136 -5.49 33.23 -2.43
N LEU A 137 -6.06 33.89 -3.45
CA LEU A 137 -5.26 34.60 -4.46
C LEU A 137 -4.47 35.78 -3.84
N ILE A 138 -5.08 36.58 -2.97
CA ILE A 138 -4.43 37.65 -2.21
C ILE A 138 -3.27 37.10 -1.37
N LYS A 139 -3.46 35.92 -0.75
CA LYS A 139 -2.42 35.26 0.02
C LYS A 139 -1.25 34.77 -0.88
N GLU A 140 -1.55 34.13 -1.98
CA GLU A 140 -0.50 33.57 -2.87
C GLU A 140 0.23 34.65 -3.64
N THR A 141 -0.46 35.71 -4.06
CA THR A 141 0.18 36.90 -4.67
C THR A 141 0.93 37.76 -3.65
N ASN A 142 0.73 37.51 -2.35
CA ASN A 142 1.23 38.36 -1.25
C ASN A 142 0.73 39.83 -1.34
N ALA A 143 -0.40 40.04 -2.02
CA ALA A 143 -0.91 41.38 -2.30
C ALA A 143 -1.11 42.24 -1.02
N LYS A 144 -1.54 41.60 0.08
CA LYS A 144 -1.77 42.29 1.36
C LYS A 144 -0.51 42.94 1.95
N ASN A 145 0.67 42.43 1.62
CA ASN A 145 1.94 42.86 2.21
C ASN A 145 2.89 43.56 1.23
N LEU A 146 2.44 43.80 -0.02
CA LEU A 146 3.27 44.51 -1.00
C LEU A 146 3.46 45.96 -0.63
N PHE A 147 2.34 46.65 -0.37
CA PHE A 147 2.29 48.05 0.05
C PHE A 147 1.23 48.24 1.12
N PRO A 148 1.28 49.27 1.96
CA PRO A 148 0.23 49.56 2.94
C PRO A 148 -1.06 50.04 2.25
N GLY A 149 -2.19 49.88 2.94
CA GLY A 149 -3.49 50.40 2.52
C GLY A 149 -4.14 49.69 1.32
N LEU A 150 -4.05 48.35 1.26
CA LEU A 150 -4.79 47.59 0.25
C LEU A 150 -6.28 47.84 0.38
N ASP A 151 -6.92 48.32 -0.71
CA ASP A 151 -8.37 48.62 -0.76
C ASP A 151 -9.19 47.33 -0.68
N ASP A 152 -10.12 47.26 0.27
CA ASP A 152 -11.05 46.13 0.42
C ASP A 152 -12.01 45.98 -0.79
N ASN A 153 -12.18 47.04 -1.61
CA ASN A 153 -13.02 46.97 -2.83
C ASN A 153 -12.47 46.02 -3.90
N ILE A 154 -11.23 45.56 -3.78
CA ILE A 154 -10.65 44.48 -4.62
C ILE A 154 -11.55 43.24 -4.70
N GLN A 155 -12.45 43.04 -3.71
CA GLN A 155 -13.40 41.94 -3.64
C GLN A 155 -14.74 42.21 -4.37
N ARG A 156 -14.92 43.37 -4.99
CA ARG A 156 -16.14 43.73 -5.68
C ARG A 156 -16.00 43.58 -7.19
N PRO A 157 -16.79 42.70 -7.83
CA PRO A 157 -16.69 42.48 -9.29
C PRO A 157 -17.04 43.72 -10.10
N GLU A 158 -17.94 44.55 -9.57
CA GLU A 158 -18.35 45.82 -10.17
C GLU A 158 -17.32 46.95 -10.06
N GLN A 159 -16.18 46.69 -9.36
CA GLN A 159 -15.14 47.71 -9.17
C GLN A 159 -14.36 47.93 -10.47
N TYR A 160 -14.12 49.17 -10.81
CA TYR A 160 -13.27 49.61 -11.90
C TYR A 160 -12.30 50.67 -11.39
N TYR A 161 -11.18 50.78 -12.09
CA TYR A 161 -10.06 51.59 -11.69
C TYR A 161 -9.61 52.52 -12.83
N CYS A 162 -9.30 53.78 -12.50
CA CYS A 162 -8.67 54.65 -13.46
C CYS A 162 -7.24 54.20 -13.73
N TRP A 163 -6.91 54.06 -15.00
CA TRP A 163 -5.58 53.67 -15.44
C TRP A 163 -4.98 54.79 -16.32
N MET A 164 -3.78 55.24 -15.97
CA MET A 164 -3.03 56.25 -16.71
C MET A 164 -1.64 55.71 -17.02
N PRO A 165 -1.23 55.64 -18.30
CA PRO A 165 0.16 55.35 -18.69
C PRO A 165 1.10 56.50 -18.28
N PRO A 166 2.43 56.27 -18.14
CA PRO A 166 3.10 55.01 -18.38
C PRO A 166 3.05 54.05 -17.19
N ALA A 167 2.88 52.75 -17.46
CA ALA A 167 2.97 51.71 -16.45
C ALA A 167 4.38 51.15 -16.35
N ILE A 168 4.67 50.55 -15.19
CA ILE A 168 5.85 49.75 -14.98
C ILE A 168 5.53 48.30 -15.35
N THR A 169 6.22 47.78 -16.39
CA THR A 169 6.16 46.35 -16.69
C THR A 169 7.15 45.62 -15.78
N PHE A 170 6.65 44.66 -15.00
CA PHE A 170 7.45 43.91 -14.03
C PHE A 170 7.62 42.44 -14.43
N GLY A 171 6.55 41.75 -14.77
CA GLY A 171 6.54 40.34 -15.15
C GLY A 171 6.33 40.17 -16.65
N GLU A 172 6.94 39.12 -17.24
CA GLU A 172 6.75 38.79 -18.66
C GLU A 172 5.65 37.74 -18.90
N THR A 173 5.30 37.00 -17.88
CA THR A 173 4.37 35.86 -18.00
C THR A 173 3.20 36.00 -17.03
N PRO A 174 1.97 35.73 -17.51
CA PRO A 174 0.79 35.67 -16.66
C PRO A 174 0.87 34.48 -15.68
N ILE A 175 0.04 34.50 -14.65
CA ILE A 175 -0.13 33.35 -13.74
C ILE A 175 -0.70 32.19 -14.54
N LYS A 176 -0.05 31.03 -14.41
CA LYS A 176 -0.39 29.82 -15.16
C LYS A 176 -1.77 29.28 -14.81
N VAL A 177 -2.48 28.75 -15.82
CA VAL A 177 -3.83 28.14 -15.69
C VAL A 177 -3.88 27.13 -14.54
N ASN A 178 -2.92 26.21 -14.47
CA ASN A 178 -2.91 25.16 -13.43
C ASN A 178 -2.82 25.75 -12.01
N ALA A 179 -2.07 26.82 -11.81
CA ALA A 179 -1.97 27.46 -10.50
C ALA A 179 -3.33 28.09 -10.09
N ILE A 180 -3.99 28.74 -11.02
CA ILE A 180 -5.32 29.35 -10.79
C ILE A 180 -6.39 28.29 -10.58
N HIS A 181 -6.40 27.21 -11.36
CA HIS A 181 -7.36 26.11 -11.18
C HIS A 181 -7.18 25.41 -9.84
N ASN A 182 -5.96 25.25 -9.35
CA ASN A 182 -5.69 24.71 -8.01
C ASN A 182 -6.26 25.62 -6.91
N LEU A 183 -6.10 26.95 -7.05
CA LEU A 183 -6.69 27.88 -6.10
C LEU A 183 -8.20 27.87 -6.15
N LEU A 184 -8.78 27.77 -7.35
CA LEU A 184 -10.24 27.68 -7.53
C LEU A 184 -10.79 26.40 -6.89
N GLY A 185 -10.13 25.27 -7.08
CA GLY A 185 -10.49 24.00 -6.43
C GLY A 185 -10.50 24.11 -4.91
N GLN A 186 -9.45 24.69 -4.31
CA GLN A 186 -9.37 24.94 -2.86
C GLN A 186 -10.47 25.90 -2.39
N ALA A 187 -10.80 26.91 -3.19
CA ALA A 187 -11.87 27.89 -2.86
C ALA A 187 -13.25 27.23 -2.88
N VAL A 188 -13.51 26.38 -3.83
CA VAL A 188 -14.74 25.58 -3.91
C VAL A 188 -14.90 24.70 -2.68
N GLU A 189 -13.84 23.98 -2.32
CA GLU A 189 -13.80 23.16 -1.10
C GLU A 189 -14.10 23.97 0.18
N ARG A 190 -13.48 25.15 0.30
CA ARG A 190 -13.71 26.04 1.45
C ARG A 190 -15.14 26.61 1.46
N ALA A 191 -15.64 27.04 0.31
CA ALA A 191 -16.99 27.56 0.18
C ALA A 191 -18.05 26.50 0.55
N ARG A 192 -17.83 25.24 0.19
CA ARG A 192 -18.65 24.09 0.63
C ARG A 192 -18.68 23.98 2.15
N LYS A 193 -17.53 24.04 2.80
CA LYS A 193 -17.36 23.89 4.25
C LYS A 193 -18.10 24.99 5.05
N TYR A 194 -18.16 26.21 4.52
CA TYR A 194 -18.85 27.33 5.17
C TYR A 194 -20.36 27.35 4.97
N ARG A 195 -20.88 26.67 3.93
CA ARG A 195 -22.31 26.71 3.65
C ARG A 195 -23.15 25.84 4.56
N GLY A 196 -22.59 24.92 5.33
CA GLY A 196 -23.28 24.19 6.42
C GLY A 196 -24.61 23.49 6.00
N GLU A 197 -24.88 23.44 4.71
CA GLU A 197 -26.10 22.93 4.15
C GLU A 197 -25.87 21.47 3.81
N GLY A 198 -26.52 20.60 4.56
CA GLY A 198 -26.44 19.16 4.46
C GLY A 198 -27.12 18.56 3.25
N GLU A 199 -27.10 19.23 2.13
CA GLU A 199 -27.49 18.62 0.87
C GLU A 199 -26.29 17.89 0.28
N ALA A 200 -26.41 16.56 0.22
CA ALA A 200 -25.41 15.72 -0.44
C ALA A 200 -25.20 16.21 -1.87
N ALA A 201 -23.97 16.51 -2.23
CA ALA A 201 -23.62 16.82 -3.61
C ALA A 201 -23.84 15.54 -4.44
N ILE A 202 -24.85 15.53 -5.29
CA ILE A 202 -25.08 14.44 -6.24
C ILE A 202 -24.09 14.67 -7.39
N PRO A 203 -23.30 13.66 -7.82
CA PRO A 203 -22.42 13.79 -8.97
C PRO A 203 -23.18 14.28 -10.20
N LEU A 204 -22.64 15.30 -10.88
CA LEU A 204 -23.33 15.97 -11.97
C LEU A 204 -23.61 15.07 -13.18
N ASP A 205 -22.83 14.02 -13.39
CA ASP A 205 -23.12 12.97 -14.37
C ASP A 205 -24.43 12.24 -14.05
N LYS A 206 -24.71 11.92 -12.78
CA LYS A 206 -25.94 11.31 -12.33
C LYS A 206 -27.13 12.27 -12.40
N VAL A 207 -26.89 13.53 -12.08
CA VAL A 207 -27.87 14.57 -12.28
C VAL A 207 -28.24 14.73 -13.77
N PHE A 208 -27.23 14.70 -14.63
CA PHE A 208 -27.43 14.80 -16.08
C PHE A 208 -28.16 13.58 -16.65
N GLU A 209 -27.81 12.36 -16.23
CA GLU A 209 -28.57 11.15 -16.56
C GLU A 209 -30.04 11.29 -16.18
N ARG A 210 -30.32 11.78 -14.95
CA ARG A 210 -31.69 12.02 -14.48
C ARG A 210 -32.37 13.11 -15.27
N LEU A 211 -31.66 14.21 -15.60
CA LEU A 211 -32.18 15.28 -16.44
C LEU A 211 -32.62 14.76 -17.81
N GLN A 212 -31.76 14.00 -18.48
CA GLN A 212 -32.06 13.42 -19.79
C GLN A 212 -33.25 12.46 -19.75
N ALA A 213 -33.39 11.69 -18.65
CA ALA A 213 -34.52 10.81 -18.44
C ALA A 213 -35.85 11.56 -18.18
N THR A 214 -35.78 12.69 -17.45
CA THR A 214 -36.97 13.44 -17.03
C THR A 214 -37.35 14.52 -18.05
N TYR A 215 -36.38 15.16 -18.66
CA TYR A 215 -36.51 16.29 -19.59
C TYR A 215 -35.68 16.04 -20.86
N PRO A 216 -35.98 15.02 -21.67
CA PRO A 216 -35.14 14.63 -22.81
C PRO A 216 -34.97 15.79 -23.80
N GLY A 217 -33.71 16.02 -24.20
CA GLY A 217 -33.33 17.04 -25.16
C GLY A 217 -33.43 18.50 -24.71
N LYS A 218 -33.79 18.75 -23.46
CA LYS A 218 -33.94 20.14 -22.93
C LYS A 218 -32.59 20.79 -22.58
N TRP A 219 -31.54 19.99 -22.37
CA TRP A 219 -30.19 20.50 -22.16
C TRP A 219 -29.24 19.95 -23.22
N MET A 220 -28.57 20.84 -23.95
CA MET A 220 -27.58 20.49 -24.96
C MET A 220 -26.25 21.17 -24.62
N GLY A 221 -25.17 20.35 -24.56
CA GLY A 221 -23.85 20.80 -24.20
C GLY A 221 -23.35 20.23 -22.87
N PRO A 222 -22.15 20.65 -22.41
CA PRO A 222 -21.58 20.14 -21.15
C PRO A 222 -22.46 20.52 -19.96
N PHE A 223 -22.60 19.57 -19.04
CA PHE A 223 -23.34 19.75 -17.77
C PHE A 223 -22.34 19.75 -16.62
N GLU A 224 -21.75 20.92 -16.37
CA GLU A 224 -20.69 21.13 -15.39
C GLU A 224 -20.95 22.40 -14.58
N VAL A 225 -20.29 22.53 -13.43
CA VAL A 225 -20.46 23.73 -12.59
C VAL A 225 -20.09 24.98 -13.38
N GLY A 226 -21.03 25.93 -13.43
CA GLY A 226 -20.90 27.16 -14.18
C GLY A 226 -21.45 27.10 -15.61
N ALA A 227 -21.80 25.93 -16.13
CA ALA A 227 -22.45 25.81 -17.42
C ALA A 227 -23.81 26.51 -17.42
N ARG A 228 -24.12 27.24 -18.51
CA ARG A 228 -25.38 27.92 -18.71
C ARG A 228 -26.30 27.14 -19.64
N GLY A 229 -27.56 27.11 -19.32
CA GLY A 229 -28.58 26.48 -20.11
C GLY A 229 -30.01 26.99 -19.81
N PRO A 230 -31.00 26.39 -20.42
CA PRO A 230 -32.40 26.76 -20.20
C PRO A 230 -32.84 26.36 -18.78
N ALA A 231 -33.84 27.07 -18.24
CA ALA A 231 -34.56 26.62 -17.06
C ALA A 231 -35.52 25.49 -17.48
N PHE A 232 -34.97 24.29 -17.67
CA PHE A 232 -35.63 23.12 -18.27
C PHE A 232 -36.91 22.68 -17.52
N TRP A 233 -37.02 23.02 -16.24
CA TRP A 233 -38.18 22.72 -15.40
C TRP A 233 -39.36 23.68 -15.63
N ASN A 234 -39.13 24.82 -16.31
CA ASN A 234 -40.16 25.75 -16.67
C ASN A 234 -40.46 25.69 -18.17
N PRO A 235 -41.62 25.12 -18.59
CA PRO A 235 -42.01 25.03 -20.00
C PRO A 235 -42.13 26.37 -20.73
N GLU A 236 -42.41 27.44 -19.98
CA GLU A 236 -42.60 28.78 -20.53
C GLU A 236 -41.29 29.56 -20.72
N SER A 237 -40.19 29.03 -20.22
CA SER A 237 -38.89 29.68 -20.35
C SER A 237 -38.31 29.48 -21.77
N ILE A 238 -38.31 30.58 -22.53
CA ILE A 238 -37.71 30.62 -23.89
C ILE A 238 -36.24 31.02 -23.90
N ASN A 239 -35.69 31.46 -22.77
CA ASN A 239 -34.32 31.89 -22.67
C ASN A 239 -33.35 30.69 -22.59
N PRO A 240 -32.50 30.46 -23.61
CA PRO A 240 -31.59 29.31 -23.62
C PRO A 240 -30.46 29.39 -22.58
N THR A 241 -30.31 30.51 -21.87
CA THR A 241 -29.28 30.74 -20.84
C THR A 241 -29.87 31.17 -19.50
N ALA A 242 -31.12 30.79 -19.23
CA ALA A 242 -31.88 31.23 -18.06
C ALA A 242 -31.36 30.69 -16.72
N ALA A 243 -30.55 29.64 -16.74
CA ALA A 243 -30.05 28.99 -15.52
C ALA A 243 -28.59 28.61 -15.60
N ILE A 244 -27.96 28.47 -14.44
CA ILE A 244 -26.56 28.04 -14.29
C ILE A 244 -26.52 26.82 -13.40
N VAL A 245 -25.75 25.81 -13.79
CA VAL A 245 -25.48 24.61 -13.02
C VAL A 245 -24.56 24.95 -11.83
N THR A 246 -24.96 24.50 -10.65
CA THR A 246 -24.13 24.48 -9.44
C THR A 246 -23.98 23.05 -8.95
N GLU A 247 -23.18 22.83 -7.93
CA GLU A 247 -22.98 21.49 -7.36
C GLU A 247 -24.23 20.91 -6.69
N THR A 248 -25.09 21.77 -6.15
CA THR A 248 -26.26 21.38 -5.35
C THR A 248 -27.60 21.73 -6.00
N GLY A 249 -27.59 22.32 -7.21
CA GLY A 249 -28.82 22.73 -7.89
C GLY A 249 -28.56 23.66 -9.06
N MET A 250 -29.57 24.48 -9.38
CA MET A 250 -29.54 25.43 -10.48
C MET A 250 -29.80 26.84 -9.95
N VAL A 251 -28.99 27.82 -10.36
CA VAL A 251 -29.29 29.24 -10.18
C VAL A 251 -30.12 29.73 -11.37
N ALA A 252 -31.26 30.31 -11.12
CA ALA A 252 -32.15 30.82 -12.16
C ALA A 252 -32.24 32.35 -12.11
N PHE A 253 -32.28 33.00 -13.30
CA PHE A 253 -32.20 34.45 -13.39
C PHE A 253 -33.56 35.13 -13.58
N SER A 254 -34.57 34.40 -14.05
CA SER A 254 -35.87 34.94 -14.39
C SER A 254 -37.05 34.09 -13.91
N GLN A 255 -36.79 33.32 -12.83
CA GLN A 255 -37.81 32.44 -12.24
C GLN A 255 -38.27 33.00 -10.88
N GLU A 256 -39.33 32.43 -10.33
CA GLU A 256 -39.87 32.82 -9.01
C GLU A 256 -38.83 32.72 -7.88
N ARG A 257 -37.91 31.73 -8.00
CA ARG A 257 -36.77 31.55 -7.08
C ARG A 257 -35.49 31.75 -7.82
N SER A 258 -34.48 32.29 -7.13
CA SER A 258 -33.13 32.44 -7.65
C SER A 258 -32.30 31.13 -7.60
N PHE A 259 -32.75 30.13 -6.85
CA PHE A 259 -32.08 28.85 -6.68
C PHE A 259 -33.09 27.71 -6.52
N TYR A 260 -32.84 26.61 -7.22
CA TYR A 260 -33.56 25.34 -7.16
C TYR A 260 -32.57 24.23 -6.88
N ASN A 261 -32.71 23.52 -5.75
CA ASN A 261 -31.88 22.36 -5.45
C ASN A 261 -32.32 21.14 -6.27
N TRP A 262 -31.53 20.05 -6.22
CA TRP A 262 -31.86 18.84 -7.00
C TRP A 262 -33.18 18.19 -6.57
N ALA A 263 -33.57 18.32 -5.30
CA ALA A 263 -34.87 17.84 -4.82
C ALA A 263 -36.06 18.67 -5.34
N ASP A 264 -35.89 19.97 -5.49
CA ASP A 264 -36.90 20.84 -6.13
C ASP A 264 -37.10 20.45 -7.60
N LEU A 265 -36.03 20.05 -8.31
CA LEU A 265 -36.03 19.77 -9.76
C LEU A 265 -36.43 18.34 -10.11
N PHE A 266 -36.02 17.36 -9.31
CA PHE A 266 -36.21 15.95 -9.61
C PHE A 266 -37.00 15.16 -8.56
N GLY A 267 -37.43 15.83 -7.49
CA GLY A 267 -38.21 15.27 -6.39
C GLY A 267 -37.36 14.75 -5.24
N SER A 268 -37.83 14.95 -4.02
CA SER A 268 -37.14 14.54 -2.78
C SER A 268 -36.93 13.02 -2.68
N ASN A 269 -37.83 12.22 -3.29
CA ASN A 269 -37.68 10.76 -3.30
C ASN A 269 -36.43 10.31 -4.07
N TRP A 270 -36.18 10.89 -5.25
CA TRP A 270 -35.00 10.56 -6.04
C TRP A 270 -33.68 10.90 -5.31
N VAL A 271 -33.65 12.09 -4.69
CA VAL A 271 -32.47 12.50 -3.90
C VAL A 271 -32.23 11.52 -2.73
N ARG A 272 -33.29 11.09 -2.05
CA ARG A 272 -33.20 10.14 -0.93
C ARG A 272 -32.78 8.76 -1.39
N GLU A 273 -33.31 8.22 -2.49
CA GLU A 273 -32.90 6.95 -3.08
C GLU A 273 -31.43 7.00 -3.45
N PHE A 274 -30.98 8.07 -4.08
CA PHE A 274 -29.56 8.26 -4.40
C PHE A 274 -28.67 8.32 -3.15
N GLN A 275 -29.11 8.98 -2.08
CA GLN A 275 -28.38 9.01 -0.81
C GLN A 275 -28.31 7.63 -0.16
N GLU A 276 -29.36 6.82 -0.18
CA GLU A 276 -29.33 5.45 0.33
C GLU A 276 -28.38 4.57 -0.48
N ASP A 277 -28.28 4.74 -1.79
CA ASP A 277 -27.28 4.07 -2.63
C ASP A 277 -25.84 4.47 -2.26
N GLN A 278 -25.61 5.76 -1.98
CA GLN A 278 -24.32 6.24 -1.50
C GLN A 278 -23.96 5.65 -0.13
N TYR A 279 -24.92 5.59 0.80
CA TYR A 279 -24.73 4.90 2.08
C TYR A 279 -24.45 3.42 1.88
N GLY A 280 -25.20 2.75 1.02
CA GLY A 280 -24.99 1.35 0.66
C GLY A 280 -23.58 1.10 0.12
N GLY A 281 -23.11 1.95 -0.79
CA GLY A 281 -21.75 1.93 -1.33
C GLY A 281 -20.68 2.11 -0.25
N ALA A 282 -20.85 3.13 0.60
CA ALA A 282 -19.92 3.38 1.71
C ALA A 282 -19.89 2.21 2.70
N ILE A 283 -21.06 1.73 3.15
CA ILE A 283 -21.17 0.63 4.11
C ILE A 283 -20.57 -0.66 3.56
N SER A 284 -20.82 -1.00 2.30
CA SER A 284 -20.31 -2.22 1.68
C SER A 284 -18.79 -2.21 1.49
N SER A 285 -18.19 -1.03 1.38
CA SER A 285 -16.76 -0.86 1.10
C SER A 285 -15.86 -0.97 2.33
N PHE A 286 -16.44 -0.95 3.54
CA PHE A 286 -15.67 -0.99 4.78
C PHE A 286 -16.07 -2.14 5.69
N TRP A 287 -15.10 -2.57 6.51
CA TRP A 287 -15.29 -3.40 7.68
C TRP A 287 -14.69 -2.71 8.90
N PHE A 288 -15.17 -3.05 10.10
CA PHE A 288 -14.68 -2.49 11.37
C PHE A 288 -14.30 -3.60 12.34
N ASP A 289 -13.08 -3.57 12.91
CA ASP A 289 -12.56 -4.60 13.81
C ASP A 289 -12.65 -4.24 15.30
N GLY A 290 -13.41 -3.20 15.63
CA GLY A 290 -13.47 -2.62 16.98
C GLY A 290 -12.52 -1.47 17.22
N LYS A 291 -11.48 -1.32 16.39
CA LYS A 291 -10.47 -0.26 16.49
C LYS A 291 -10.23 0.46 15.16
N TYR A 292 -10.02 -0.30 14.10
CA TYR A 292 -9.70 0.21 12.77
C TYR A 292 -10.82 -0.11 11.77
N TYR A 293 -10.91 0.77 10.75
CA TYR A 293 -11.72 0.52 9.57
C TYR A 293 -10.85 -0.13 8.50
N TRP A 294 -11.38 -1.13 7.81
CA TRP A 294 -10.71 -1.89 6.77
C TRP A 294 -11.36 -1.61 5.42
N ARG A 295 -10.57 -1.16 4.46
CA ARG A 295 -10.99 -0.85 3.09
C ARG A 295 -10.01 -1.45 2.08
N ARG A 296 -10.49 -1.82 0.90
CA ARG A 296 -9.62 -2.20 -0.21
C ARG A 296 -8.99 -0.96 -0.84
N ASP A 297 -7.67 -1.03 -1.10
CA ASP A 297 -6.96 -0.05 -1.92
C ASP A 297 -7.21 -0.29 -3.42
N LEU A 298 -6.61 0.53 -4.29
CA LEU A 298 -6.72 0.43 -5.75
C LEU A 298 -6.21 -0.91 -6.30
N GLU A 299 -5.33 -1.57 -5.57
CA GLU A 299 -4.80 -2.90 -5.92
C GLU A 299 -5.67 -4.03 -5.36
N GLY A 300 -6.76 -3.73 -4.70
CA GLY A 300 -7.67 -4.69 -4.05
C GLY A 300 -7.18 -5.22 -2.69
N LYS A 301 -6.15 -4.62 -2.08
CA LYS A 301 -5.59 -5.01 -0.78
C LYS A 301 -6.35 -4.37 0.37
N TRP A 302 -6.69 -5.16 1.35
CA TRP A 302 -7.23 -4.66 2.60
C TRP A 302 -6.19 -3.84 3.36
N ARG A 303 -6.54 -2.59 3.65
CA ARG A 303 -5.75 -1.66 4.46
C ARG A 303 -6.56 -1.25 5.67
N SER A 304 -5.90 -1.24 6.83
CA SER A 304 -6.47 -0.65 8.03
C SER A 304 -6.28 0.86 8.01
N THR A 305 -7.27 1.58 8.46
CA THR A 305 -7.23 3.04 8.56
C THR A 305 -7.92 3.49 9.86
N GLU A 306 -7.46 4.61 10.39
CA GLU A 306 -8.06 5.22 11.58
C GLU A 306 -9.40 5.90 11.24
N SER A 307 -10.23 6.10 12.25
CA SER A 307 -11.57 6.70 12.13
C SER A 307 -11.58 8.03 11.37
N GLY A 308 -10.59 8.92 11.62
CA GLY A 308 -10.51 10.21 10.94
C GLY A 308 -10.25 10.08 9.43
N VAL A 309 -9.35 9.17 9.04
CA VAL A 309 -9.03 8.92 7.63
C VAL A 309 -10.19 8.20 6.94
N ALA A 310 -10.79 7.20 7.59
CA ALA A 310 -11.97 6.51 7.06
C ALA A 310 -13.13 7.48 6.79
N LYS A 311 -13.34 8.47 7.67
CA LYS A 311 -14.33 9.53 7.46
C LYS A 311 -14.00 10.37 6.23
N GLN A 312 -12.74 10.76 6.03
CA GLN A 312 -12.31 11.51 4.84
C GLN A 312 -12.50 10.70 3.56
N ASP A 313 -12.19 9.41 3.60
CA ASP A 313 -12.41 8.49 2.48
C ASP A 313 -13.89 8.36 2.12
N ILE A 314 -14.76 8.27 3.13
CA ILE A 314 -16.23 8.23 2.93
C ILE A 314 -16.72 9.52 2.28
N ILE A 315 -16.28 10.69 2.75
CA ILE A 315 -16.62 11.98 2.17
C ILE A 315 -16.13 12.06 0.72
N GLY A 316 -14.86 11.75 0.48
CA GLY A 316 -14.23 11.91 -0.84
C GLY A 316 -14.68 10.90 -1.89
N SER A 317 -14.90 9.64 -1.50
CA SER A 317 -15.23 8.57 -2.45
C SER A 317 -16.73 8.38 -2.69
N PHE A 318 -17.58 8.74 -1.71
CA PHE A 318 -19.02 8.50 -1.78
C PHE A 318 -19.83 9.79 -1.76
N GLY A 319 -19.20 10.96 -1.65
CA GLY A 319 -19.86 12.25 -1.68
C GLY A 319 -20.75 12.55 -0.47
N LEU A 320 -20.63 11.78 0.63
CA LEU A 320 -21.40 12.01 1.84
C LEU A 320 -20.89 13.22 2.60
N SER A 321 -21.81 14.08 3.09
CA SER A 321 -21.45 15.29 3.82
C SER A 321 -20.71 14.99 5.13
N GLY A 322 -19.60 15.70 5.35
CA GLY A 322 -18.85 15.67 6.61
C GLY A 322 -19.38 16.64 7.68
N ALA A 323 -20.32 17.52 7.32
CA ALA A 323 -20.96 18.47 8.22
C ALA A 323 -22.38 18.02 8.56
N PRO A 324 -22.85 18.23 9.79
CA PRO A 324 -24.22 17.91 10.18
C PRO A 324 -25.23 18.90 9.54
N ASP A 325 -26.38 18.39 9.13
CA ASP A 325 -27.46 19.18 8.53
C ASP A 325 -28.08 20.16 9.53
N GLN A 326 -28.17 19.77 10.79
CA GLN A 326 -28.70 20.57 11.89
C GLN A 326 -27.76 20.47 13.11
N ARG A 327 -27.74 21.51 13.92
CA ARG A 327 -26.98 21.56 15.16
C ARG A 327 -27.43 20.41 16.09
N GLY A 328 -26.54 19.50 16.40
CA GLY A 328 -26.82 18.35 17.28
C GLY A 328 -27.17 17.04 16.56
N THR A 329 -27.20 17.02 15.21
CA THR A 329 -27.30 15.77 14.42
C THR A 329 -25.96 15.26 13.99
N LEU A 330 -25.88 13.97 13.60
CA LEU A 330 -24.70 13.39 12.98
C LEU A 330 -24.59 13.86 11.53
N SER A 331 -23.35 14.05 11.06
CA SER A 331 -23.14 14.22 9.62
C SER A 331 -23.44 12.92 8.87
N GLN A 332 -23.67 13.00 7.56
CA GLN A 332 -23.89 11.81 6.71
C GLN A 332 -22.74 10.84 6.79
N ALA A 333 -21.49 11.33 6.79
CA ALA A 333 -20.30 10.50 6.95
C ALA A 333 -20.25 9.83 8.33
N ASP A 334 -20.62 10.54 9.41
CA ASP A 334 -20.65 9.95 10.75
C ASP A 334 -21.75 8.89 10.87
N GLU A 335 -22.91 9.12 10.23
CA GLU A 335 -23.99 8.12 10.15
C GLU A 335 -23.55 6.87 9.37
N ALA A 336 -22.86 7.04 8.23
CA ALA A 336 -22.28 5.90 7.50
C ALA A 336 -21.31 5.11 8.37
N MET A 337 -20.41 5.81 9.08
CA MET A 337 -19.48 5.19 10.01
C MET A 337 -20.18 4.46 11.17
N ARG A 338 -21.27 5.01 11.68
CA ARG A 338 -22.09 4.33 12.68
C ARG A 338 -22.71 3.05 12.12
N ARG A 339 -23.33 3.11 10.93
CA ARG A 339 -23.92 1.95 10.25
C ARG A 339 -22.87 0.86 9.93
N ILE A 340 -21.63 1.24 9.57
CA ILE A 340 -20.51 0.31 9.38
C ILE A 340 -20.22 -0.43 10.71
N ARG A 341 -20.10 0.30 11.81
CA ARG A 341 -19.86 -0.29 13.13
C ARG A 341 -20.97 -1.24 13.57
N ASP A 342 -22.21 -0.92 13.22
CA ASP A 342 -23.37 -1.72 13.63
C ASP A 342 -23.55 -2.98 12.76
N SER A 343 -23.26 -2.92 11.46
CA SER A 343 -23.60 -3.99 10.49
C SER A 343 -22.38 -4.70 9.88
N ARG A 344 -21.21 -4.06 9.86
CA ARG A 344 -19.99 -4.55 9.20
C ARG A 344 -18.86 -4.80 10.19
N ILE A 345 -19.21 -5.26 11.40
CA ILE A 345 -18.22 -5.61 12.41
C ILE A 345 -17.60 -6.97 12.12
N ILE A 346 -16.30 -7.09 12.38
CA ILE A 346 -15.52 -8.31 12.35
C ILE A 346 -14.74 -8.46 13.67
N ASP A 347 -14.45 -9.68 14.06
CA ASP A 347 -13.64 -9.96 15.25
C ASP A 347 -12.13 -9.84 14.98
N ALA A 348 -11.69 -10.13 13.76
CA ALA A 348 -10.30 -10.04 13.37
C ALA A 348 -10.09 -10.03 11.84
N PRO A 349 -9.08 -9.30 11.33
CA PRO A 349 -8.54 -9.47 9.99
C PRO A 349 -7.45 -10.54 10.01
N VAL A 350 -7.61 -11.65 9.29
CA VAL A 350 -6.62 -12.73 9.21
C VAL A 350 -6.50 -13.24 7.76
N PRO A 351 -5.33 -13.70 7.32
CA PRO A 351 -5.18 -14.31 6.01
C PRO A 351 -5.81 -15.72 6.01
N CYS A 352 -6.84 -15.92 5.20
CA CYS A 352 -7.41 -17.23 4.91
C CYS A 352 -6.96 -17.62 3.50
N LEU A 353 -5.85 -18.38 3.42
CA LEU A 353 -5.19 -18.67 2.15
C LEU A 353 -6.10 -19.45 1.21
N TYR A 354 -6.22 -18.99 -0.04
CA TYR A 354 -7.02 -19.56 -1.15
C TYR A 354 -8.54 -19.60 -0.93
N ASP A 355 -9.05 -19.23 0.24
CA ASP A 355 -10.49 -19.13 0.44
C ASP A 355 -11.03 -17.89 -0.31
N PRO A 356 -12.00 -18.06 -1.24
CA PRO A 356 -12.51 -16.94 -2.03
C PRO A 356 -13.46 -16.01 -1.25
N ARG A 357 -13.92 -16.43 -0.08
CA ARG A 357 -14.88 -15.67 0.71
C ARG A 357 -14.21 -14.48 1.39
N GLU A 358 -14.88 -13.35 1.35
CA GLU A 358 -14.41 -12.12 1.99
C GLU A 358 -14.47 -12.21 3.52
N VAL A 359 -15.54 -12.79 4.04
CA VAL A 359 -15.76 -12.96 5.46
C VAL A 359 -16.12 -14.41 5.77
N LEU A 360 -15.51 -14.94 6.80
CA LEU A 360 -15.70 -16.32 7.28
C LEU A 360 -16.07 -16.35 8.76
N ILE A 361 -16.68 -17.45 9.16
CA ILE A 361 -16.82 -17.80 10.58
C ILE A 361 -15.77 -18.85 10.91
N GLN A 362 -14.78 -18.48 11.70
CA GLN A 362 -13.73 -19.37 12.19
C GLN A 362 -13.79 -19.45 13.72
N ASN A 363 -14.02 -20.64 14.27
CA ASN A 363 -14.10 -20.84 15.73
C ASN A 363 -15.10 -19.90 16.43
N GLY A 364 -16.25 -19.65 15.80
CA GLY A 364 -17.27 -18.75 16.32
C GLY A 364 -16.96 -17.26 16.15
N ARG A 365 -15.84 -16.90 15.54
CA ARG A 365 -15.43 -15.52 15.26
C ARG A 365 -15.68 -15.17 13.79
N ARG A 366 -16.17 -13.97 13.55
CA ARG A 366 -16.35 -13.40 12.21
C ARG A 366 -15.04 -12.76 11.76
N VAL A 367 -14.35 -13.38 10.81
CA VAL A 367 -13.03 -12.91 10.36
C VAL A 367 -13.09 -12.36 8.96
N LEU A 368 -12.36 -11.26 8.72
CA LEU A 368 -12.13 -10.69 7.40
C LEU A 368 -10.93 -11.37 6.77
N ASN A 369 -11.13 -11.96 5.58
CA ASN A 369 -10.03 -12.55 4.83
C ASN A 369 -9.18 -11.46 4.16
N ILE A 370 -7.98 -11.26 4.66
CA ILE A 370 -7.02 -10.30 4.08
C ILE A 370 -6.02 -10.94 3.12
N SER A 371 -6.15 -12.25 2.82
CA SER A 371 -5.27 -12.94 1.89
C SER A 371 -5.42 -12.42 0.46
N ARG A 372 -4.27 -12.31 -0.23
CA ARG A 372 -4.19 -11.95 -1.65
C ARG A 372 -3.65 -13.06 -2.50
N LEU A 373 -3.24 -14.14 -1.84
CA LEU A 373 -2.55 -15.22 -2.51
C LEU A 373 -3.45 -15.77 -3.63
N ARG A 374 -2.88 -15.85 -4.82
CA ARG A 374 -3.53 -16.39 -6.01
C ARG A 374 -2.75 -17.59 -6.51
N ILE A 375 -3.35 -18.74 -6.46
CA ILE A 375 -2.75 -19.95 -7.02
C ILE A 375 -2.71 -19.86 -8.55
N VAL A 376 -1.63 -20.37 -9.14
CA VAL A 376 -1.55 -20.49 -10.60
C VAL A 376 -2.62 -21.44 -11.07
N GLN A 377 -3.41 -21.04 -12.06
CA GLN A 377 -4.44 -21.90 -12.65
C GLN A 377 -3.80 -22.88 -13.63
N PRO A 378 -4.28 -24.15 -13.66
CA PRO A 378 -3.80 -25.13 -14.62
C PRO A 378 -4.18 -24.70 -16.04
N SER A 379 -3.24 -24.85 -16.99
CA SER A 379 -3.51 -24.59 -18.41
C SER A 379 -4.38 -25.69 -19.02
N GLU A 380 -5.05 -25.34 -20.12
CA GLU A 380 -5.69 -26.33 -20.99
C GLU A 380 -4.64 -27.03 -21.86
N GLY A 381 -4.92 -28.26 -22.32
CA GLY A 381 -4.10 -28.99 -23.27
C GLY A 381 -3.56 -30.33 -22.78
N SER A 382 -2.46 -30.80 -23.38
CA SER A 382 -1.84 -32.09 -23.05
C SER A 382 -1.22 -32.07 -21.65
N HIS A 383 -1.34 -33.17 -20.96
CA HIS A 383 -0.89 -33.38 -19.60
C HIS A 383 0.19 -34.47 -19.47
N ALA A 384 0.92 -34.76 -20.56
CA ALA A 384 2.05 -35.70 -20.49
C ALA A 384 3.23 -35.04 -19.77
N TRP A 385 4.02 -35.86 -19.04
CA TRP A 385 5.21 -35.37 -18.34
C TRP A 385 6.21 -34.71 -19.31
N GLY A 386 6.56 -33.48 -19.05
CA GLY A 386 7.56 -32.71 -19.79
C GLY A 386 7.13 -32.19 -21.16
N GLU A 387 5.93 -32.52 -21.67
CA GLU A 387 5.49 -32.12 -23.01
C GLU A 387 5.41 -30.60 -23.17
N ASN A 388 4.79 -29.92 -22.24
CA ASN A 388 4.61 -28.46 -22.25
C ASN A 388 5.38 -27.74 -21.14
N PHE A 389 6.20 -28.46 -20.36
CA PHE A 389 7.09 -27.92 -19.32
C PHE A 389 8.45 -28.66 -19.36
N PRO A 390 9.15 -28.62 -20.49
CA PRO A 390 10.34 -29.43 -20.73
C PRO A 390 11.51 -29.04 -19.82
N TRP A 391 11.64 -27.77 -19.47
CA TRP A 391 12.72 -27.34 -18.59
C TRP A 391 12.52 -27.83 -17.15
N ILE A 392 11.31 -27.65 -16.60
CA ILE A 392 10.95 -28.12 -15.24
C ILE A 392 11.09 -29.64 -15.16
N ALA A 393 10.59 -30.38 -16.16
CA ALA A 393 10.67 -31.84 -16.20
C ALA A 393 12.14 -32.31 -16.26
N ASN A 394 12.94 -31.78 -17.20
CA ASN A 394 14.36 -32.11 -17.32
C ASN A 394 15.15 -31.81 -16.05
N PHE A 395 14.84 -30.67 -15.39
CA PHE A 395 15.47 -30.31 -14.12
C PHE A 395 15.15 -31.35 -13.03
N LEU A 396 13.87 -31.67 -12.83
CA LEU A 396 13.43 -32.59 -11.78
C LEU A 396 13.89 -34.03 -12.04
N ASP A 397 13.85 -34.51 -13.29
CA ASP A 397 14.31 -35.84 -13.68
C ASP A 397 15.81 -36.06 -13.40
N ARG A 398 16.60 -34.99 -13.57
CA ARG A 398 18.07 -35.08 -13.43
C ARG A 398 18.55 -34.71 -12.03
N ALA A 399 17.81 -33.89 -11.29
CA ALA A 399 18.27 -33.39 -9.99
C ALA A 399 18.16 -34.42 -8.87
N LEU A 400 17.09 -35.25 -8.85
CA LEU A 400 16.81 -36.15 -7.74
C LEU A 400 17.66 -37.43 -7.73
N ASP A 401 18.08 -37.83 -6.55
CA ASP A 401 18.80 -39.06 -6.26
C ASP A 401 18.13 -39.81 -5.10
N PRO A 402 17.73 -41.07 -5.24
CA PRO A 402 17.52 -41.76 -6.52
C PRO A 402 16.32 -41.15 -7.31
N HIS A 403 16.28 -41.39 -8.60
CA HIS A 403 15.26 -40.84 -9.47
C HIS A 403 13.81 -41.19 -9.04
N ASP A 404 13.57 -42.38 -8.53
CA ASP A 404 12.22 -42.82 -8.05
C ASP A 404 11.70 -41.96 -6.88
N SER A 405 12.58 -41.24 -6.17
CA SER A 405 12.17 -40.30 -5.15
C SER A 405 11.32 -39.14 -5.71
N LEU A 406 11.46 -38.84 -7.01
CA LEU A 406 10.62 -37.87 -7.74
C LEU A 406 9.14 -38.15 -7.57
N THR A 407 8.75 -39.43 -7.63
CA THR A 407 7.34 -39.85 -7.49
C THR A 407 6.75 -39.42 -6.13
N PHE A 408 7.51 -39.53 -5.04
CA PHE A 408 7.08 -39.10 -3.72
C PHE A 408 7.02 -37.57 -3.62
N LEU A 409 8.01 -36.87 -4.20
CA LEU A 409 8.02 -35.40 -4.22
C LEU A 409 6.82 -34.83 -5.00
N MET A 410 6.50 -35.44 -6.14
CA MET A 410 5.34 -35.03 -6.95
C MET A 410 4.02 -35.37 -6.28
N ALA A 411 3.92 -36.51 -5.58
CA ALA A 411 2.70 -36.84 -4.81
C ALA A 411 2.45 -35.82 -3.67
N TRP A 412 3.54 -35.42 -2.98
CA TRP A 412 3.51 -34.35 -1.96
C TRP A 412 3.06 -33.01 -2.58
N LEU A 413 3.65 -32.62 -3.72
CA LEU A 413 3.34 -31.35 -4.37
C LEU A 413 1.91 -31.35 -4.94
N LYS A 414 1.46 -32.45 -5.57
CA LYS A 414 0.07 -32.60 -6.03
C LYS A 414 -0.93 -32.39 -4.90
N ARG A 415 -0.73 -33.06 -3.76
CA ARG A 415 -1.63 -32.92 -2.62
C ARG A 415 -1.70 -31.47 -2.14
N PHE A 416 -0.57 -30.80 -2.09
CA PHE A 416 -0.48 -29.39 -1.71
C PHE A 416 -1.23 -28.50 -2.69
N TYR A 417 -0.90 -28.62 -3.98
CA TYR A 417 -1.47 -27.80 -5.04
C TYR A 417 -2.98 -28.04 -5.20
N CYS A 418 -3.44 -29.29 -5.30
CA CYS A 418 -4.85 -29.59 -5.50
C CYS A 418 -5.71 -29.13 -4.31
N SER A 419 -5.22 -29.26 -3.06
CA SER A 419 -5.94 -28.76 -1.90
C SER A 419 -6.09 -27.24 -1.89
N ALA A 420 -5.09 -26.52 -2.40
CA ALA A 420 -5.16 -25.08 -2.56
C ALA A 420 -6.10 -24.66 -3.70
N LEU A 421 -6.08 -25.41 -4.81
CA LEU A 421 -6.98 -25.19 -5.95
C LEU A 421 -8.46 -25.39 -5.54
N GLU A 422 -8.73 -26.31 -4.62
CA GLU A 422 -10.05 -26.52 -4.01
C GLU A 422 -10.44 -25.45 -2.98
N GLY A 423 -9.58 -24.45 -2.75
CA GLY A 423 -9.82 -23.39 -1.78
C GLY A 423 -9.61 -23.80 -0.32
N ARG A 424 -8.98 -24.95 -0.05
CA ARG A 424 -8.78 -25.47 1.30
C ARG A 424 -7.47 -26.24 1.42
N LEU A 425 -6.49 -25.67 2.08
CA LEU A 425 -5.24 -26.36 2.40
C LEU A 425 -5.47 -27.53 3.36
N VAL A 426 -4.68 -28.58 3.19
CA VAL A 426 -4.63 -29.75 4.06
C VAL A 426 -3.22 -29.91 4.65
N PRO A 427 -3.06 -30.53 5.84
CA PRO A 427 -1.76 -30.79 6.43
C PRO A 427 -0.82 -31.58 5.52
N GLY A 428 0.48 -31.31 5.58
CA GLY A 428 1.50 -32.05 4.84
C GLY A 428 2.88 -31.88 5.49
N GLN A 429 3.82 -32.76 5.09
CA GLN A 429 5.15 -32.80 5.64
C GLN A 429 5.97 -31.57 5.23
N ALA A 430 6.94 -31.19 6.06
CA ALA A 430 8.05 -30.36 5.65
C ALA A 430 9.01 -31.17 4.74
N VAL A 431 9.60 -30.52 3.76
CA VAL A 431 10.55 -31.11 2.82
C VAL A 431 11.92 -30.55 3.07
N PHE A 432 12.90 -31.42 3.24
CA PHE A 432 14.32 -31.11 3.33
C PHE A 432 15.01 -31.62 2.07
N ILE A 433 15.75 -30.74 1.40
CA ILE A 433 16.48 -31.07 0.17
C ILE A 433 17.97 -30.80 0.38
N ALA A 434 18.76 -31.84 0.55
CA ALA A 434 20.21 -31.74 0.62
C ALA A 434 20.87 -31.99 -0.74
N GLY A 435 22.02 -31.39 -1.02
CA GLY A 435 22.78 -31.64 -2.24
C GLY A 435 23.85 -30.59 -2.51
N PRO A 436 24.66 -30.75 -3.58
CA PRO A 436 25.75 -29.86 -3.88
C PRO A 436 25.36 -28.43 -4.09
N VAL A 437 26.26 -27.48 -3.84
CA VAL A 437 26.08 -26.05 -4.02
C VAL A 437 25.73 -25.72 -5.49
N GLY A 438 24.82 -24.78 -5.73
CA GLY A 438 24.49 -24.30 -7.08
C GLY A 438 23.68 -25.28 -7.94
N LYS A 439 23.08 -26.32 -7.35
CA LYS A 439 22.27 -27.33 -8.07
C LYS A 439 20.76 -27.10 -8.01
N GLY A 440 20.32 -25.88 -7.77
CA GLY A 440 18.89 -25.49 -7.90
C GLY A 440 17.96 -25.91 -6.76
N LYS A 441 18.49 -26.30 -5.59
CA LYS A 441 17.69 -26.64 -4.40
C LYS A 441 16.75 -25.47 -4.02
N THR A 442 17.35 -24.32 -3.77
CA THR A 442 16.62 -23.07 -3.43
C THR A 442 15.68 -22.65 -4.57
N LEU A 443 16.07 -22.86 -5.84
CA LEU A 443 15.21 -22.59 -6.99
C LEU A 443 13.93 -23.42 -6.97
N PHE A 444 14.02 -24.72 -6.62
CA PHE A 444 12.83 -25.57 -6.51
C PHE A 444 11.82 -24.98 -5.51
N GLY A 445 12.27 -24.65 -4.30
CA GLY A 445 11.38 -24.10 -3.26
C GLY A 445 10.87 -22.69 -3.59
N SER A 446 11.81 -21.77 -3.88
CA SER A 446 11.53 -20.34 -3.97
C SER A 446 11.00 -19.89 -5.34
N ARG A 447 11.26 -20.65 -6.41
CA ARG A 447 10.82 -20.28 -7.78
C ARG A 447 9.79 -21.23 -8.36
N ILE A 448 9.93 -22.55 -8.23
CA ILE A 448 8.96 -23.47 -8.80
C ILE A 448 7.75 -23.61 -7.87
N VAL A 449 7.97 -24.08 -6.63
CA VAL A 449 6.86 -24.32 -5.71
C VAL A 449 6.20 -23.03 -5.24
N ALA A 450 6.97 -22.01 -4.87
CA ALA A 450 6.40 -20.74 -4.45
C ALA A 450 5.61 -20.05 -5.57
N SER A 451 6.11 -20.04 -6.82
CA SER A 451 5.37 -19.46 -7.95
C SER A 451 4.10 -20.24 -8.24
N LEU A 452 4.16 -21.58 -8.25
CA LEU A 452 2.99 -22.44 -8.43
C LEU A 452 1.89 -22.12 -7.40
N MET A 453 2.28 -21.88 -6.16
CA MET A 453 1.39 -21.57 -5.05
C MET A 453 1.05 -20.07 -4.93
N GLY A 454 1.55 -19.21 -5.84
CA GLY A 454 1.28 -17.78 -5.88
C GLY A 454 2.09 -16.95 -4.89
N GLY A 455 3.04 -17.55 -4.16
CA GLY A 455 3.96 -16.84 -3.29
C GLY A 455 4.59 -17.69 -2.19
N GLY A 456 5.78 -17.29 -1.78
CA GLY A 456 6.52 -17.86 -0.67
C GLY A 456 7.36 -16.78 0.02
N CYS A 457 7.87 -17.09 1.20
CA CYS A 457 8.75 -16.20 1.95
C CYS A 457 9.93 -16.98 2.56
N ASP A 458 10.96 -16.24 2.95
CA ASP A 458 12.02 -16.78 3.81
C ASP A 458 11.52 -16.84 5.26
N ALA A 459 11.58 -18.01 5.86
CA ALA A 459 11.18 -18.28 7.23
C ALA A 459 12.36 -18.63 8.16
N SER A 460 13.60 -18.50 7.70
CA SER A 460 14.82 -18.89 8.41
C SER A 460 14.90 -18.24 9.79
N ASP A 461 14.77 -16.92 9.85
CA ASP A 461 14.80 -16.17 11.11
C ASP A 461 13.71 -16.59 12.10
N TYR A 462 12.49 -16.82 11.61
CA TYR A 462 11.37 -17.23 12.46
C TYR A 462 11.57 -18.62 13.03
N LEU A 463 12.01 -19.56 12.21
CA LEU A 463 12.15 -20.96 12.62
C LEU A 463 13.38 -21.18 13.50
N VAL A 464 14.48 -20.46 13.25
CA VAL A 464 15.73 -20.56 14.01
C VAL A 464 15.73 -19.65 15.24
N ASN A 465 15.45 -18.36 15.07
CA ASN A 465 15.56 -17.34 16.12
C ASN A 465 14.24 -17.03 16.84
N GLY A 466 13.09 -17.23 16.18
CA GLY A 466 11.76 -16.99 16.72
C GLY A 466 11.43 -15.50 16.78
N SER A 467 11.22 -14.85 15.64
CA SER A 467 10.83 -13.44 15.60
C SER A 467 9.44 -13.22 16.24
N ALA A 468 9.27 -12.08 16.91
CA ALA A 468 8.00 -11.72 17.55
C ALA A 468 6.91 -11.34 16.54
N PHE A 469 7.29 -10.71 15.41
CA PHE A 469 6.39 -10.33 14.33
C PHE A 469 6.52 -11.33 13.18
N ASN A 470 5.41 -11.93 12.80
CA ASN A 470 5.38 -13.06 11.87
C ASN A 470 4.24 -12.96 10.84
N ALA A 471 3.64 -11.79 10.69
CA ALA A 471 2.45 -11.63 9.83
C ALA A 471 2.69 -12.04 8.38
N GLU A 472 3.82 -11.65 7.80
CA GLU A 472 4.18 -11.95 6.42
C GLU A 472 4.33 -13.44 6.14
N LEU A 473 4.76 -14.22 7.14
CA LEU A 473 4.91 -15.66 7.01
C LEU A 473 3.57 -16.36 6.78
N PHE A 474 2.53 -15.91 7.45
CA PHE A 474 1.20 -16.51 7.37
C PHE A 474 0.37 -15.97 6.19
N GLU A 475 0.84 -14.94 5.50
CA GLU A 475 0.22 -14.43 4.27
C GLU A 475 0.57 -15.24 3.01
N VAL A 476 1.49 -16.19 3.10
CA VAL A 476 1.92 -17.09 2.02
C VAL A 476 1.81 -18.57 2.42
N ALA A 477 1.80 -19.45 1.43
CA ALA A 477 1.63 -20.89 1.67
C ALA A 477 2.97 -21.66 1.70
N VAL A 478 4.07 -21.05 1.25
CA VAL A 478 5.39 -21.69 1.17
C VAL A 478 6.38 -20.93 2.04
N TRP A 479 6.92 -21.61 3.04
CA TRP A 479 8.05 -21.13 3.83
C TRP A 479 9.33 -21.78 3.32
N ASN A 480 10.21 -20.99 2.79
CA ASN A 480 11.54 -21.42 2.40
C ASN A 480 12.51 -21.18 3.55
N VAL A 481 13.39 -22.13 3.78
CA VAL A 481 14.54 -22.02 4.67
C VAL A 481 15.75 -22.31 3.82
N ASP A 482 16.69 -21.38 3.77
CA ASP A 482 17.92 -21.55 3.02
C ASP A 482 19.10 -21.55 3.97
N ASP A 483 19.91 -22.59 3.88
CA ASP A 483 21.09 -22.80 4.70
C ASP A 483 20.82 -22.60 6.22
N SER A 484 20.08 -23.54 6.80
CA SER A 484 19.77 -23.56 8.25
C SER A 484 21.01 -23.81 9.14
N SER A 485 22.21 -23.73 8.57
CA SER A 485 23.50 -23.90 9.27
C SER A 485 23.69 -22.98 10.49
N SER A 486 22.88 -21.92 10.61
CA SER A 486 22.82 -21.08 11.82
C SER A 486 22.24 -21.79 13.05
N ALA A 487 21.68 -23.00 12.91
CA ALA A 487 21.23 -23.83 14.02
C ALA A 487 22.39 -24.68 14.65
N ASN A 488 23.58 -24.14 14.72
CA ASN A 488 24.79 -24.86 15.12
C ASN A 488 24.91 -25.13 16.64
N SER A 489 24.05 -24.56 17.48
CA SER A 489 24.01 -24.92 18.89
C SER A 489 22.88 -25.94 19.17
N ILE A 490 23.06 -26.81 20.18
CA ILE A 490 22.01 -27.76 20.61
C ILE A 490 20.69 -27.04 20.88
N GLU A 491 20.74 -25.87 21.48
CA GLU A 491 19.54 -25.10 21.81
C GLU A 491 18.81 -24.61 20.57
N SER A 492 19.56 -24.05 19.61
CA SER A 492 19.01 -23.58 18.32
C SER A 492 18.43 -24.74 17.51
N HIS A 493 19.14 -25.87 17.44
CA HIS A 493 18.68 -27.09 16.78
C HIS A 493 17.41 -27.67 17.41
N LYS A 494 17.36 -27.74 18.73
CA LYS A 494 16.19 -28.20 19.49
C LYS A 494 14.99 -27.26 19.26
N LYS A 495 15.22 -25.96 19.25
CA LYS A 495 14.20 -24.94 18.97
C LYS A 495 13.70 -25.08 17.54
N PHE A 496 14.60 -25.17 16.56
CA PHE A 496 14.27 -25.39 15.14
C PHE A 496 13.42 -26.65 14.96
N SER A 497 13.86 -27.81 15.51
CA SER A 497 13.09 -29.06 15.51
C SER A 497 11.69 -28.89 16.09
N GLN A 498 11.54 -28.18 17.20
CA GLN A 498 10.25 -27.91 17.81
C GLN A 498 9.37 -27.01 16.90
N MET A 499 9.95 -26.00 16.26
CA MET A 499 9.25 -25.12 15.35
C MET A 499 8.78 -25.85 14.10
N ILE A 500 9.62 -26.75 13.51
CA ILE A 500 9.20 -27.62 12.40
C ILE A 500 8.04 -28.54 12.84
N LYS A 501 8.16 -29.22 13.98
CA LYS A 501 7.09 -30.06 14.52
C LYS A 501 5.78 -29.24 14.68
N LYS A 502 5.88 -28.03 15.21
CA LYS A 502 4.75 -27.13 15.43
C LYS A 502 4.15 -26.62 14.11
N GLY A 503 4.98 -26.23 13.15
CA GLY A 503 4.55 -25.78 11.82
C GLY A 503 3.82 -26.85 11.03
N VAL A 504 4.27 -28.11 11.12
CA VAL A 504 3.66 -29.24 10.41
C VAL A 504 2.47 -29.83 11.14
N ALA A 505 2.54 -29.92 12.49
CA ALA A 505 1.54 -30.65 13.27
C ALA A 505 0.32 -29.79 13.66
N ASN A 506 0.53 -28.50 13.87
CA ASN A 506 -0.54 -27.59 14.27
C ASN A 506 -1.19 -26.97 13.05
N THR A 507 -2.51 -26.82 13.12
CA THR A 507 -3.28 -26.07 12.11
C THR A 507 -3.49 -24.62 12.53
N ARG A 508 -3.27 -24.31 13.80
CA ARG A 508 -3.48 -22.99 14.39
C ARG A 508 -2.19 -22.39 14.92
N HIS A 509 -1.95 -21.15 14.56
CA HIS A 509 -0.74 -20.42 14.90
C HIS A 509 -1.06 -19.05 15.44
N ALA A 510 -0.17 -18.53 16.29
CA ALA A 510 -0.24 -17.14 16.74
C ALA A 510 0.21 -16.23 15.57
N TYR A 511 -0.61 -15.27 15.23
CA TYR A 511 -0.42 -14.30 14.16
C TYR A 511 -0.24 -12.91 14.77
N HIS A 512 0.95 -12.34 14.61
CA HIS A 512 1.32 -11.06 15.18
C HIS A 512 1.66 -10.05 14.08
N ARG A 513 0.79 -9.07 13.93
CA ARG A 513 0.99 -7.93 13.05
C ARG A 513 1.44 -6.73 13.87
N LYS A 514 2.40 -5.96 13.34
CA LYS A 514 2.86 -4.74 14.00
C LYS A 514 1.68 -3.79 14.25
N PHE A 515 1.57 -3.26 15.48
CA PHE A 515 0.50 -2.36 15.93
C PHE A 515 -0.92 -2.97 16.03
N HIS A 516 -1.05 -4.29 15.92
CA HIS A 516 -2.31 -5.01 16.13
C HIS A 516 -2.16 -6.05 17.25
N ASP A 517 -3.28 -6.36 17.89
CA ASP A 517 -3.30 -7.42 18.87
C ASP A 517 -3.04 -8.78 18.23
N ALA A 518 -2.40 -9.67 18.99
CA ALA A 518 -2.15 -11.03 18.55
C ALA A 518 -3.45 -11.75 18.20
N GLN A 519 -3.49 -12.36 17.01
CA GLN A 519 -4.62 -13.14 16.54
C GLN A 519 -4.22 -14.61 16.36
N THR A 520 -5.21 -15.47 16.13
CA THR A 520 -4.96 -16.85 15.73
C THR A 520 -5.30 -16.99 14.26
N VAL A 521 -4.41 -17.61 13.49
CA VAL A 521 -4.60 -17.93 12.07
C VAL A 521 -4.55 -19.43 11.86
N ASP A 522 -5.41 -19.95 10.99
CA ASP A 522 -5.30 -21.30 10.48
C ASP A 522 -4.31 -21.30 9.29
N TRP A 523 -3.20 -22.05 9.43
CA TRP A 523 -2.19 -22.15 8.41
C TRP A 523 -1.76 -23.60 8.21
N MET A 524 -1.79 -24.08 7.00
CA MET A 524 -1.43 -25.43 6.59
C MET A 524 -0.57 -25.39 5.31
N GLY A 525 0.31 -24.40 5.23
CA GLY A 525 1.30 -24.31 4.16
C GLY A 525 2.38 -25.39 4.21
N ARG A 526 3.45 -25.18 3.49
CA ARG A 526 4.58 -26.12 3.45
C ARG A 526 5.89 -25.41 3.80
N ILE A 527 6.73 -26.13 4.49
CA ILE A 527 8.10 -25.74 4.82
C ILE A 527 9.04 -26.51 3.89
N ILE A 528 9.89 -25.79 3.20
CA ILE A 528 10.94 -26.35 2.32
C ILE A 528 12.27 -25.84 2.83
N ASP A 529 13.09 -26.74 3.32
CA ASP A 529 14.44 -26.45 3.79
C ASP A 529 15.48 -26.95 2.79
N THR A 530 16.41 -26.11 2.41
CA THR A 530 17.45 -26.43 1.44
C THR A 530 18.83 -26.38 2.10
N LEU A 531 19.54 -27.51 2.04
CA LEU A 531 20.77 -27.75 2.73
C LEU A 531 21.89 -28.12 1.75
N ASN A 532 23.12 -27.81 2.10
CA ASN A 532 24.26 -28.40 1.41
C ASN A 532 24.43 -29.85 1.88
N ASP A 533 25.13 -30.67 1.12
CA ASP A 533 25.35 -32.09 1.44
C ASP A 533 26.66 -32.35 2.23
N ASP A 534 27.23 -31.28 2.80
CA ASP A 534 28.31 -31.38 3.77
C ASP A 534 27.79 -31.79 5.16
N PRO A 535 28.65 -32.44 5.99
CA PRO A 535 28.26 -32.93 7.29
C PRO A 535 27.69 -31.87 8.25
N GLU A 536 28.16 -30.60 8.15
CA GLU A 536 27.71 -29.53 9.02
C GLU A 536 26.28 -29.10 8.65
N SER A 537 25.99 -28.93 7.36
CA SER A 537 24.65 -28.59 6.87
C SER A 537 23.62 -29.69 7.15
N ILE A 538 24.00 -30.96 7.02
CA ILE A 538 23.13 -32.12 7.30
C ILE A 538 22.74 -32.20 8.79
N GLN A 539 23.63 -31.74 9.70
CA GLN A 539 23.31 -31.66 11.13
C GLN A 539 22.10 -30.74 11.44
N ALA A 540 21.76 -29.78 10.56
CA ALA A 540 20.59 -28.96 10.74
C ALA A 540 19.27 -29.73 10.55
N ILE A 541 19.28 -30.92 9.94
CA ILE A 541 18.09 -31.78 9.83
C ILE A 541 17.62 -32.16 11.25
N PRO A 542 16.35 -31.93 11.60
CA PRO A 542 15.80 -32.29 12.91
C PRO A 542 16.08 -33.75 13.26
N HIS A 543 16.36 -34.02 14.53
CA HIS A 543 16.56 -35.39 14.99
C HIS A 543 15.44 -36.31 14.54
N THR A 544 15.79 -37.35 13.79
CA THR A 544 14.87 -38.30 13.17
C THR A 544 14.39 -39.36 14.17
N ASP A 545 13.82 -38.92 15.30
CA ASP A 545 13.10 -39.78 16.22
C ASP A 545 11.70 -40.15 15.68
N GLY A 546 11.04 -41.13 16.29
CA GLY A 546 9.71 -41.55 15.90
C GLY A 546 8.64 -40.44 15.92
N SER A 547 8.92 -39.32 16.59
CA SER A 547 7.98 -38.21 16.73
C SER A 547 8.03 -37.21 15.56
N ILE A 548 9.05 -37.24 14.73
CA ILE A 548 9.24 -36.33 13.60
C ILE A 548 9.27 -37.01 12.24
N LEU A 549 9.63 -38.30 12.19
CA LEU A 549 9.76 -39.03 10.92
C LEU A 549 8.53 -38.97 10.02
N ASP A 550 7.34 -38.93 10.59
CA ASP A 550 6.10 -38.80 9.80
C ASP A 550 5.84 -37.36 9.33
N LYS A 551 6.56 -36.38 9.86
CA LYS A 551 6.36 -34.94 9.63
C LYS A 551 7.33 -34.33 8.64
N ILE A 552 8.41 -35.01 8.33
CA ILE A 552 9.44 -34.55 7.40
C ILE A 552 9.66 -35.55 6.28
N SER A 553 10.05 -35.06 5.11
CA SER A 553 10.56 -35.86 4.00
C SER A 553 11.95 -35.37 3.65
N LEU A 554 12.89 -36.31 3.41
CA LEU A 554 14.29 -36.02 3.11
C LEU A 554 14.59 -36.44 1.68
N PHE A 555 14.90 -35.47 0.82
CA PHE A 555 15.31 -35.67 -0.57
C PHE A 555 16.75 -35.28 -0.78
N LYS A 556 17.40 -35.91 -1.74
CA LYS A 556 18.78 -35.57 -2.13
C LYS A 556 18.80 -35.15 -3.59
N PHE A 557 19.43 -34.00 -3.85
CA PHE A 557 19.83 -33.59 -5.19
C PHE A 557 21.23 -34.03 -5.47
N LYS A 558 21.47 -34.46 -6.71
CA LYS A 558 22.81 -34.82 -7.20
C LYS A 558 23.37 -33.74 -8.11
N ASP A 559 24.65 -33.87 -8.44
CA ASP A 559 25.23 -33.07 -9.51
C ASP A 559 24.63 -33.55 -10.87
N HIS A 560 23.84 -32.72 -11.49
CA HIS A 560 23.10 -33.06 -12.70
C HIS A 560 23.66 -32.44 -13.99
N GLY A 561 24.64 -31.53 -13.89
CA GLY A 561 25.28 -30.90 -15.04
C GLY A 561 24.34 -30.02 -15.89
N ILE A 562 23.19 -29.58 -15.36
CA ILE A 562 22.30 -28.61 -16.03
C ILE A 562 22.90 -27.23 -15.86
N GLU A 563 23.08 -26.52 -16.96
CA GLU A 563 23.39 -25.09 -16.95
C GLU A 563 22.09 -24.32 -16.81
N PHE A 564 22.06 -23.43 -15.80
CA PHE A 564 20.88 -22.58 -15.59
C PHE A 564 20.92 -21.39 -16.54
N PRO A 565 19.79 -21.04 -17.17
CA PRO A 565 19.67 -19.83 -17.98
C PRO A 565 19.95 -18.56 -17.17
N SER A 566 20.06 -17.43 -17.84
CA SER A 566 20.08 -16.14 -17.14
C SER A 566 18.83 -15.99 -16.26
N HIS A 567 18.92 -15.17 -15.23
CA HIS A 567 17.78 -14.96 -14.31
C HIS A 567 16.49 -14.56 -15.05
N ALA A 568 16.58 -13.67 -16.05
CA ALA A 568 15.44 -13.21 -16.82
C ALA A 568 14.85 -14.31 -17.72
N ASP A 569 15.72 -15.07 -18.39
CA ASP A 569 15.27 -16.18 -19.26
C ASP A 569 14.65 -17.32 -18.46
N LEU A 570 15.21 -17.61 -17.28
CA LEU A 570 14.66 -18.62 -16.38
C LEU A 570 13.27 -18.21 -15.87
N GLU A 571 13.12 -16.94 -15.49
CA GLU A 571 11.83 -16.41 -15.02
C GLU A 571 10.77 -16.46 -16.14
N ALA A 572 11.13 -16.09 -17.36
CA ALA A 572 10.24 -16.20 -18.51
C ALA A 572 9.83 -17.65 -18.77
N THR A 573 10.81 -18.59 -18.74
CA THR A 573 10.57 -20.02 -18.91
C THR A 573 9.63 -20.56 -17.83
N LEU A 574 9.89 -20.25 -16.56
CA LEU A 574 9.05 -20.72 -15.46
C LEU A 574 7.62 -20.15 -15.55
N ASN A 575 7.46 -18.88 -15.90
CA ASN A 575 6.15 -18.27 -16.07
C ASN A 575 5.34 -18.95 -17.18
N GLN A 576 6.00 -19.42 -18.24
CA GLN A 576 5.36 -20.18 -19.31
C GLN A 576 5.03 -21.62 -18.89
N GLU A 577 5.95 -22.32 -18.23
CA GLU A 577 5.85 -23.76 -17.97
C GLU A 577 5.00 -24.10 -16.73
N ILE A 578 4.97 -23.25 -15.68
CA ILE A 578 4.28 -23.55 -14.42
C ILE A 578 2.79 -23.83 -14.61
N PRO A 579 2.01 -23.11 -15.45
CA PRO A 579 0.61 -23.45 -15.68
C PRO A 579 0.41 -24.86 -16.30
N HIS A 580 1.32 -25.30 -17.17
CA HIS A 580 1.30 -26.63 -17.77
C HIS A 580 1.74 -27.71 -16.78
N PHE A 581 2.73 -27.43 -15.98
CA PHE A 581 3.13 -28.29 -14.86
C PHE A 581 2.00 -28.46 -13.84
N ALA A 582 1.26 -27.39 -13.56
CA ALA A 582 0.06 -27.41 -12.73
C ALA A 582 -1.03 -28.33 -13.31
N ALA A 583 -1.28 -28.24 -14.63
CA ALA A 583 -2.23 -29.09 -15.33
C ALA A 583 -1.84 -30.56 -15.26
N TRP A 584 -0.54 -30.87 -15.44
CA TRP A 584 -0.04 -32.22 -15.24
C TRP A 584 -0.25 -32.70 -13.81
N LEU A 585 0.07 -31.90 -12.79
CA LEU A 585 -0.16 -32.25 -11.39
C LEU A 585 -1.62 -32.59 -11.11
N VAL A 586 -2.58 -31.88 -11.69
CA VAL A 586 -4.01 -32.17 -11.52
C VAL A 586 -4.40 -33.51 -12.16
N SER A 587 -3.90 -33.77 -13.36
CA SER A 587 -4.29 -34.97 -14.13
C SER A 587 -3.58 -36.25 -13.67
N TRP A 588 -2.32 -36.12 -13.20
CA TRP A 588 -1.50 -37.28 -12.82
C TRP A 588 -2.06 -38.00 -11.59
N THR A 589 -2.06 -39.32 -11.61
CA THR A 589 -2.48 -40.18 -10.49
C THR A 589 -1.26 -40.71 -9.76
N PRO A 590 -1.06 -40.34 -8.47
CA PRO A 590 0.07 -40.86 -7.68
C PRO A 590 -0.02 -42.38 -7.51
N PRO A 591 1.11 -43.09 -7.65
CA PRO A 591 1.16 -44.54 -7.39
C PRO A 591 0.77 -44.90 -5.95
N ALA A 592 0.22 -46.10 -5.77
CA ALA A 592 -0.28 -46.55 -4.46
C ALA A 592 0.79 -46.56 -3.36
N GLU A 593 2.05 -46.78 -3.69
CA GLU A 593 3.21 -46.76 -2.77
C GLU A 593 3.47 -45.39 -2.11
N THR A 594 2.99 -44.30 -2.74
CA THR A 594 3.10 -42.95 -2.19
C THR A 594 2.03 -42.63 -1.18
N LYS A 595 1.02 -43.49 -1.02
CA LYS A 595 -0.08 -43.28 -0.09
C LYS A 595 0.37 -43.39 1.36
N GLY A 596 0.16 -42.34 2.13
CA GLY A 596 0.53 -42.23 3.54
C GLY A 596 -0.65 -42.29 4.49
N SER A 597 -0.44 -41.81 5.71
CA SER A 597 -1.47 -41.73 6.74
C SER A 597 -2.63 -40.83 6.31
N GLU A 598 -3.80 -41.03 6.87
CA GLU A 598 -4.99 -40.19 6.63
C GLU A 598 -4.69 -38.69 6.87
N ARG A 599 -3.89 -38.39 7.89
CA ARG A 599 -3.51 -37.02 8.26
C ARG A 599 -2.78 -36.29 7.14
N TYR A 600 -1.72 -36.90 6.60
CA TYR A 600 -0.86 -36.28 5.60
C TYR A 600 -1.18 -36.72 4.17
N GLY A 601 -1.86 -37.85 3.98
CA GLY A 601 -2.29 -38.40 2.69
C GLY A 601 -1.16 -38.94 1.82
N VAL A 602 0.06 -38.47 2.04
CA VAL A 602 1.28 -38.91 1.33
C VAL A 602 2.27 -39.50 2.33
N LYS A 603 2.94 -40.55 1.93
CA LYS A 603 3.98 -41.22 2.71
C LYS A 603 5.23 -40.34 2.73
N SER A 604 5.81 -40.11 3.91
CA SER A 604 7.09 -39.43 4.02
C SER A 604 8.19 -40.25 3.33
N TYR A 605 9.00 -39.61 2.54
CA TYR A 605 10.17 -40.19 1.89
C TYR A 605 11.43 -39.79 2.68
N HIS A 606 12.33 -40.76 2.91
CA HIS A 606 13.58 -40.49 3.58
C HIS A 606 14.73 -41.11 2.78
N HIS A 607 15.55 -40.26 2.17
CA HIS A 607 16.75 -40.69 1.51
C HIS A 607 17.68 -41.45 2.49
N PRO A 608 18.09 -42.73 2.18
CA PRO A 608 18.76 -43.58 3.17
C PRO A 608 20.04 -42.97 3.77
N ILE A 609 20.86 -42.32 2.91
CA ILE A 609 22.11 -41.71 3.36
C ILE A 609 21.83 -40.52 4.31
N LEU A 610 20.91 -39.59 3.90
CA LEU A 610 20.58 -38.44 4.75
C LEU A 610 19.98 -38.85 6.08
N LEU A 611 19.13 -39.88 6.08
CA LEU A 611 18.59 -40.43 7.31
C LEU A 611 19.66 -41.04 8.23
N GLN A 612 20.64 -41.74 7.65
CA GLN A 612 21.74 -42.32 8.39
C GLN A 612 22.65 -41.21 8.95
N GLU A 613 23.02 -40.24 8.15
CA GLU A 613 23.90 -39.14 8.54
C GLU A 613 23.25 -38.27 9.62
N SER A 614 21.99 -37.92 9.49
CA SER A 614 21.27 -37.14 10.52
C SER A 614 21.17 -37.88 11.87
N ARG A 615 21.09 -39.21 11.85
CA ARG A 615 21.10 -40.03 13.07
C ARG A 615 22.47 -40.12 13.69
N SER A 616 23.56 -40.22 12.89
CA SER A 616 24.90 -40.37 13.39
C SER A 616 25.49 -39.05 13.87
N SER A 617 25.27 -37.96 13.15
CA SER A 617 25.81 -36.63 13.49
C SER A 617 25.13 -36.03 14.72
N SER A 618 23.82 -36.23 14.89
CA SER A 618 23.12 -35.73 16.04
C SER A 618 23.63 -36.29 17.38
N GLY A 619 23.91 -37.58 17.40
CA GLY A 619 24.48 -38.22 18.58
C GLY A 619 25.88 -37.73 18.96
N SER A 620 26.71 -37.41 17.99
CA SER A 620 28.09 -36.96 18.23
C SER A 620 28.16 -35.51 18.69
N HIS A 621 27.33 -34.62 18.14
CA HIS A 621 27.32 -33.20 18.50
C HIS A 621 26.73 -32.94 19.91
N GLU A 622 25.55 -33.54 20.23
CA GLU A 622 25.01 -33.46 21.58
C GLU A 622 25.98 -34.03 22.62
N PHE A 623 26.67 -35.12 22.27
CA PHE A 623 27.64 -35.69 23.15
C PHE A 623 28.84 -34.76 23.32
N SER A 624 29.34 -34.12 22.28
CA SER A 624 30.44 -33.14 22.36
C SER A 624 30.09 -31.99 23.31
N GLU A 625 28.86 -31.44 23.22
CA GLU A 625 28.46 -30.36 24.11
C GLU A 625 28.30 -30.81 25.56
N PHE A 626 27.75 -32.02 25.82
CA PHE A 626 27.73 -32.56 27.18
C PHE A 626 29.12 -32.73 27.73
N LEU A 627 30.05 -33.20 26.91
CA LEU A 627 31.44 -33.33 27.27
C LEU A 627 32.06 -31.98 27.59
N ASP A 628 31.87 -30.97 26.76
CA ASP A 628 32.41 -29.62 26.95
C ASP A 628 31.84 -28.96 28.20
N LEU A 629 30.57 -29.09 28.47
CA LEU A 629 29.91 -28.55 29.68
C LEU A 629 30.51 -29.22 30.93
N TYR A 630 30.65 -30.54 30.89
CA TYR A 630 31.26 -31.29 31.99
C TYR A 630 32.71 -30.90 32.21
N LEU A 631 33.50 -30.83 31.13
CA LEU A 631 34.94 -30.49 31.22
C LEU A 631 35.11 -29.04 31.72
N LYS A 632 34.26 -28.12 31.35
CA LYS A 632 34.29 -26.75 31.86
C LYS A 632 34.02 -26.68 33.37
N GLN A 633 33.06 -27.47 33.88
CA GLN A 633 32.85 -27.57 35.32
C GLN A 633 34.02 -28.32 36.00
N TYR A 634 34.48 -29.43 35.44
CA TYR A 634 35.60 -30.17 35.93
C TYR A 634 36.91 -29.34 36.06
N THR A 635 37.17 -28.48 35.11
CA THR A 635 38.31 -27.54 35.15
C THR A 635 38.20 -26.54 36.30
N LYS A 636 37.00 -26.07 36.60
CA LYS A 636 36.76 -25.17 37.76
C LYS A 636 37.03 -25.86 39.09
N ASP A 637 36.61 -27.13 39.19
CA ASP A 637 36.74 -27.92 40.41
C ASP A 637 38.19 -28.47 40.57
N HIS A 638 38.95 -28.52 39.48
CA HIS A 638 40.33 -29.06 39.43
C HIS A 638 41.27 -28.13 38.67
N PRO A 639 41.59 -26.94 39.15
CA PRO A 639 42.31 -25.89 38.42
C PRO A 639 43.77 -26.27 38.06
N ASP A 640 44.36 -27.22 38.78
CA ASP A 640 45.75 -27.67 38.56
C ASP A 640 45.87 -28.78 37.49
N GLN A 641 44.75 -29.33 37.02
CA GLN A 641 44.76 -30.39 36.00
C GLN A 641 44.75 -29.83 34.59
N THR A 642 45.51 -30.47 33.69
CA THR A 642 45.58 -30.12 32.27
C THR A 642 44.83 -31.11 31.37
N GLU A 643 44.52 -32.28 31.91
CA GLU A 643 43.73 -33.33 31.23
C GLU A 643 42.78 -34.02 32.20
N TRP A 644 41.62 -34.42 31.69
CA TRP A 644 40.76 -35.41 32.33
C TRP A 644 41.22 -36.79 31.86
N SER A 645 41.28 -37.77 32.79
CA SER A 645 41.72 -39.14 32.43
C SER A 645 40.83 -40.17 33.19
N GLY A 646 40.26 -41.10 32.44
CA GLY A 646 39.41 -42.14 33.05
C GLY A 646 38.77 -43.08 32.02
N THR A 647 38.00 -44.02 32.50
CA THR A 647 37.19 -44.93 31.70
C THR A 647 35.87 -44.30 31.29
N ALA A 648 35.18 -44.87 30.30
CA ALA A 648 33.80 -44.45 29.96
C ALA A 648 32.83 -44.61 31.11
N THR A 649 33.07 -45.53 32.02
CA THR A 649 32.21 -45.71 33.21
C THR A 649 32.41 -44.55 34.20
N GLU A 650 33.65 -44.14 34.42
CA GLU A 650 33.98 -43.00 35.30
C GLU A 650 33.46 -41.69 34.75
N LEU A 651 33.55 -41.46 33.42
CA LEU A 651 32.99 -40.28 32.78
C LEU A 651 31.44 -40.26 32.89
N LEU A 652 30.78 -41.41 32.70
CA LEU A 652 29.34 -41.51 32.86
C LEU A 652 28.89 -41.20 34.27
N LEU A 653 29.65 -41.70 35.28
CA LEU A 653 29.39 -41.36 36.70
C LEU A 653 29.60 -39.85 36.95
N GLY A 654 30.63 -39.26 36.35
CA GLY A 654 30.84 -37.82 36.41
C GLY A 654 29.65 -37.03 35.86
N PHE A 655 29.15 -37.37 34.71
CA PHE A 655 27.93 -36.74 34.12
C PHE A 655 26.68 -36.94 35.02
N GLN A 656 26.51 -38.11 35.60
CA GLN A 656 25.37 -38.40 36.47
C GLN A 656 25.43 -37.69 37.83
N ASN A 657 26.62 -37.32 38.28
CA ASN A 657 26.82 -36.54 39.50
C ASN A 657 26.67 -35.06 39.29
N ASP A 658 26.80 -34.58 38.05
CA ASP A 658 26.59 -33.20 37.71
C ASP A 658 25.06 -32.88 37.68
N ALA A 659 24.63 -31.95 38.52
CA ALA A 659 23.24 -31.62 38.67
C ALA A 659 22.62 -31.02 37.39
N SER A 660 23.44 -30.36 36.55
CA SER A 660 22.99 -29.71 35.29
C SER A 660 22.87 -30.73 34.14
N LEU A 661 23.63 -31.83 34.16
CA LEU A 661 23.71 -32.80 33.08
C LEU A 661 22.94 -34.11 33.37
N ARG A 662 22.65 -34.41 34.63
CA ARG A 662 22.07 -35.69 35.10
C ARG A 662 20.86 -36.15 34.31
N ASP A 663 19.86 -35.31 34.15
CA ASP A 663 18.59 -35.68 33.51
C ASP A 663 18.72 -35.80 31.99
N SER A 664 19.49 -34.92 31.38
CA SER A 664 19.77 -34.95 29.96
C SER A 664 20.60 -36.17 29.57
N VAL A 665 21.62 -36.49 30.36
CA VAL A 665 22.49 -37.67 30.13
C VAL A 665 21.73 -38.99 30.27
N LYS A 666 20.81 -39.12 31.23
CA LYS A 666 19.94 -40.33 31.36
C LYS A 666 19.07 -40.57 30.13
N MET A 667 18.59 -39.49 29.49
CA MET A 667 17.75 -39.61 28.29
C MET A 667 18.61 -39.95 27.04
N PHE A 668 19.86 -39.55 27.02
CA PHE A 668 20.70 -39.59 25.80
C PHE A 668 21.75 -40.74 25.83
N ILE A 669 22.33 -41.07 27.00
CA ILE A 669 23.43 -42.07 27.13
C ILE A 669 22.93 -43.31 27.85
N HIS A 670 22.65 -44.36 27.09
CA HIS A 670 22.13 -45.64 27.61
C HIS A 670 23.25 -46.59 28.15
N GLY A 671 24.17 -46.04 28.97
CA GLY A 671 25.19 -46.79 29.67
C GLY A 671 26.63 -46.63 29.13
N ALA A 672 27.61 -47.11 29.87
CA ALA A 672 29.02 -46.92 29.61
C ALA A 672 29.51 -47.49 28.28
N ARG A 673 28.90 -48.56 27.74
CA ARG A 673 29.23 -49.09 26.41
C ARG A 673 28.83 -48.15 25.27
N ALA A 674 27.64 -47.50 25.43
CA ALA A 674 27.20 -46.51 24.47
C ALA A 674 28.11 -45.29 24.52
N LEU A 675 28.43 -44.80 25.71
CA LEU A 675 29.36 -43.67 25.89
C LEU A 675 30.76 -43.99 25.33
N GLY A 676 31.28 -45.20 25.51
CA GLY A 676 32.55 -45.60 24.92
C GLY A 676 32.57 -45.60 23.41
N ARG A 677 31.44 -45.92 22.74
CA ARG A 677 31.31 -45.79 21.29
C ARG A 677 31.25 -44.34 20.84
N MET A 678 30.53 -43.49 21.58
CA MET A 678 30.46 -42.05 21.30
C MET A 678 31.82 -41.37 21.42
N LEU A 679 32.57 -41.68 22.47
CA LEU A 679 33.98 -41.25 22.63
C LEU A 679 34.87 -41.72 21.49
N ALA A 680 34.72 -42.98 21.04
CA ALA A 680 35.48 -43.49 19.92
C ALA A 680 35.17 -42.78 18.61
N ASN A 681 33.92 -42.46 18.36
CA ASN A 681 33.50 -41.69 17.19
C ASN A 681 34.03 -40.25 17.28
N LEU A 682 33.84 -39.58 18.42
CA LEU A 682 34.30 -38.21 18.61
C LEU A 682 35.83 -38.09 18.52
N SER A 683 36.56 -39.07 18.99
CA SER A 683 38.03 -39.08 18.91
C SER A 683 38.62 -39.11 17.50
N SER A 684 37.80 -39.39 16.48
CA SER A 684 38.22 -39.30 15.07
C SER A 684 38.19 -37.87 14.52
N THR A 685 37.46 -36.97 15.18
CA THR A 685 37.25 -35.58 14.75
C THR A 685 37.73 -34.55 15.79
N ASP A 686 37.84 -34.92 17.05
CA ASP A 686 38.29 -34.06 18.15
C ASP A 686 39.67 -34.48 18.65
N GLU A 687 40.69 -33.72 18.31
CA GLU A 687 42.10 -33.97 18.67
C GLU A 687 42.37 -33.92 20.20
N ARG A 688 41.46 -33.36 20.97
CA ARG A 688 41.57 -33.32 22.43
C ARG A 688 41.42 -34.70 23.05
N LEU A 689 40.72 -35.63 22.37
CA LEU A 689 40.44 -36.98 22.86
C LEU A 689 41.48 -37.97 22.39
N LYS A 690 42.18 -38.54 23.35
CA LYS A 690 43.18 -39.60 23.09
C LYS A 690 42.79 -40.89 23.79
N ARG A 691 42.87 -41.99 23.05
CA ARG A 691 42.57 -43.35 23.54
C ARG A 691 43.84 -44.08 23.90
N LYS A 692 43.89 -44.69 25.09
CA LYS A 692 44.97 -45.58 25.51
C LYS A 692 44.40 -46.88 26.08
N ILE A 693 44.98 -48.03 25.75
CA ILE A 693 44.60 -49.32 26.31
C ILE A 693 45.63 -49.71 27.37
N VAL A 694 45.20 -49.96 28.61
CA VAL A 694 46.05 -50.34 29.73
C VAL A 694 45.44 -51.59 30.36
N ARG A 695 46.22 -52.70 30.31
CA ARG A 695 45.79 -54.01 30.85
C ARG A 695 44.35 -54.45 30.42
N GLY A 696 44.05 -54.24 29.11
CA GLY A 696 42.75 -54.61 28.54
C GLY A 696 41.61 -53.62 28.78
N THR A 697 41.83 -52.56 29.56
CA THR A 697 40.84 -51.50 29.79
C THR A 697 41.14 -50.28 28.94
N THR A 698 40.11 -49.72 28.31
CA THR A 698 40.23 -48.46 27.54
C THR A 698 40.18 -47.28 28.49
N ILE A 699 41.22 -46.48 28.52
CA ILE A 699 41.33 -45.20 29.21
C ILE A 699 41.29 -44.06 28.18
N TRP A 700 40.43 -43.08 28.44
CA TRP A 700 40.32 -41.85 27.68
C TRP A 700 41.12 -40.77 28.38
N LYS A 701 41.81 -39.96 27.59
CA LYS A 701 42.50 -38.75 28.02
C LYS A 701 41.96 -37.59 27.21
N ILE A 702 41.45 -36.55 27.89
CA ILE A 702 40.79 -35.42 27.28
C ILE A 702 41.51 -34.15 27.76
N SER A 703 42.12 -33.44 26.83
CA SER A 703 42.83 -32.19 27.16
C SER A 703 41.84 -31.12 27.58
N LEU A 704 42.10 -30.43 28.69
CA LEU A 704 41.27 -29.33 29.21
C LEU A 704 41.76 -28.04 28.55
N ALA A 705 40.85 -27.29 27.95
CA ALA A 705 41.18 -25.98 27.41
C ALA A 705 41.41 -25.00 28.58
N ARG A 706 42.59 -24.34 28.62
CA ARG A 706 42.75 -23.16 29.49
C ARG A 706 42.17 -21.95 28.77
N GLU A 707 41.22 -21.27 29.39
CA GLU A 707 40.91 -19.90 28.96
C GLU A 707 42.16 -19.07 29.21
N GLU A 708 42.84 -18.63 28.16
CA GLU A 708 43.81 -17.55 28.25
C GLU A 708 43.04 -16.28 28.66
N TYR A 709 43.30 -15.78 29.86
CA TYR A 709 42.83 -14.48 30.34
C TYR A 709 43.65 -13.37 29.68
#